data_0f7255755dcc7fcde9bd36ca989555c6
#
_entry.id   0f7255755dcc7fcde9bd36ca989555c6
#
_cell.length_a   1.000
_cell.length_b   1.000
_cell.length_c   1.000
_cell.angle_alpha   90.00
_cell.angle_beta   90.00
_cell.angle_gamma   90.00
#
_symmetry.space_group_name_H-M   'P 1'
#
loop_
_entity.id
_entity.type
_entity.pdbx_description
1 polymer ?
#
loop_
_entity_poly.entity_id
_entity_poly.type
_entity_poly.pdbx_seq_one_letter_code
_entity_poly.pdbx_strand_id
1 'polypeptide(L)'
;RTIPRRVLPLYREALSFLVTLLDSDPDSVGLWKLLLIFDALILAPESASESFRDAIKRRVALFRAGAWEPLISDELKGRSSGPQRDNQSLLDVGDPKLVSALRAEKALATRRSRSGASAALSAPANPKASKPGDLLRAFEKLNPQVGQPSLTADKAARRPLNPPEGELPAPIEFSVEEVMKRVRSSNKNSAGGLSGSDYQSLSAWLHEDDDLTRQLVLLLNRIAAGAVPPAIVGLLTAGRGVVIPKDEIGGLRPIVVGHILLRFVGSLALAKEAPAIRDFFLKPVPLQFGVGVQGGCELMAAAISSFLTLHPGAIDIGCDAQNAFNSWDRTRLWSPLERNFPGLCSFGRLLYGSSATILFAEEGVSGAASVSNNVGSRQGCSWGSFCYCLALHGPLSTLAGEFPDLLVLAYADDVHIVGPPARAVKAYNRWVELYESELQGNLRPDKSVCFAPGVPLEVVAATGLPVKSLECPSGMPVVHDGTRVLGAPVGSLPFQAQFASERVAEICADIETICLMPTLQHQNCLATGSTVHRINHLLRNIAGGELDPFAPVAAAYDRAVLSVPRRLAGMTALSGSTERLASLPGRLGGLGYTTWSQSADSEFLASYVHISHAFPSLFPGLARVYPSAHTLASADEARSVSQPALHAFNALARLVSRAPSVAEVVRRDAAKPIKQLQHAFTLALASADQEDLLLALVTASPHHPRAA
;
A
#
# COMPACT_ATOMS: atom_id res chain seq x y z
N ARG A 1 -12.25 18.76 5.02
CA ARG A 1 -12.33 20.13 4.44
C ARG A 1 -10.96 20.80 4.56
N THR A 2 -10.51 21.49 3.51
CA THR A 2 -9.28 22.29 3.58
C THR A 2 -9.55 23.54 4.41
N ILE A 3 -8.78 23.75 5.49
CA ILE A 3 -8.92 24.94 6.33
C ILE A 3 -8.34 26.14 5.56
N PRO A 4 -9.14 27.20 5.30
CA PRO A 4 -8.63 28.37 4.60
C PRO A 4 -7.50 29.04 5.40
N ARG A 5 -6.42 29.44 4.72
CA ARG A 5 -5.25 30.09 5.38
C ARG A 5 -5.62 31.26 6.28
N ARG A 6 -6.66 32.02 5.92
CA ARG A 6 -7.10 33.21 6.67
C ARG A 6 -7.76 32.91 8.00
N VAL A 7 -8.27 31.69 8.24
CA VAL A 7 -8.89 31.28 9.52
C VAL A 7 -8.03 30.30 10.29
N LEU A 8 -6.93 29.84 9.72
CA LEU A 8 -6.00 28.90 10.35
C LEU A 8 -5.48 29.39 11.72
N PRO A 9 -5.09 30.67 11.91
CA PRO A 9 -4.65 31.14 13.22
C PRO A 9 -5.73 31.00 14.31
N LEU A 10 -6.97 31.39 14.01
CA LEU A 10 -8.09 31.26 14.95
C LEU A 10 -8.41 29.81 15.28
N TYR A 11 -8.39 28.95 14.27
CA TYR A 11 -8.58 27.51 14.44
C TYR A 11 -7.52 26.91 15.37
N ARG A 12 -6.24 27.27 15.18
CA ARG A 12 -5.12 26.84 16.02
C ARG A 12 -5.21 27.42 17.45
N GLU A 13 -5.69 28.64 17.60
CA GLU A 13 -5.92 29.29 18.90
C GLU A 13 -6.96 28.50 19.72
N ALA A 14 -8.06 28.06 19.10
CA ALA A 14 -9.04 27.21 19.76
C ALA A 14 -8.48 25.86 20.17
N LEU A 15 -7.63 25.26 19.30
CA LEU A 15 -6.96 23.99 19.61
C LEU A 15 -5.96 24.17 20.75
N SER A 16 -5.14 25.23 20.72
CA SER A 16 -4.19 25.54 21.79
C SER A 16 -4.89 25.71 23.13
N PHE A 17 -6.02 26.42 23.17
CA PHE A 17 -6.84 26.55 24.36
C PHE A 17 -7.26 25.16 24.91
N LEU A 18 -7.77 24.28 24.06
CA LEU A 18 -8.19 22.93 24.47
C LEU A 18 -7.01 22.09 24.96
N VAL A 19 -5.88 22.11 24.24
CA VAL A 19 -4.69 21.31 24.58
C VAL A 19 -4.07 21.80 25.89
N THR A 20 -4.07 23.12 26.15
CA THR A 20 -3.61 23.69 27.43
C THR A 20 -4.51 23.26 28.60
N LEU A 21 -5.82 23.23 28.42
CA LEU A 21 -6.73 22.68 29.42
C LEU A 21 -6.48 21.19 29.68
N LEU A 22 -6.27 20.44 28.63
CA LEU A 22 -5.99 19.01 28.71
C LEU A 22 -4.61 18.70 29.34
N ASP A 23 -3.63 19.57 29.15
CA ASP A 23 -2.33 19.48 29.82
C ASP A 23 -2.47 19.72 31.34
N SER A 24 -3.35 20.66 31.72
CA SER A 24 -3.64 20.96 33.12
C SER A 24 -4.48 19.89 33.83
N ASP A 25 -5.40 19.23 33.09
CA ASP A 25 -6.24 18.13 33.57
C ASP A 25 -6.24 16.98 32.55
N PRO A 26 -5.13 16.19 32.51
CA PRO A 26 -4.92 15.17 31.49
C PRO A 26 -5.84 13.95 31.63
N ASP A 27 -6.53 13.80 32.74
CA ASP A 27 -7.49 12.72 32.99
C ASP A 27 -8.96 13.13 32.77
N SER A 28 -9.19 14.38 32.38
CA SER A 28 -10.53 14.90 32.09
C SER A 28 -11.17 14.20 30.88
N VAL A 29 -12.14 13.33 31.14
CA VAL A 29 -12.94 12.65 30.10
C VAL A 29 -13.65 13.64 29.18
N GLY A 30 -14.10 14.78 29.72
CA GLY A 30 -14.77 15.83 28.96
C GLY A 30 -13.86 16.48 27.91
N LEU A 31 -12.65 16.87 28.33
CA LEU A 31 -11.67 17.49 27.43
C LEU A 31 -11.18 16.52 26.34
N TRP A 32 -10.96 15.25 26.68
CA TRP A 32 -10.67 14.23 25.68
C TRP A 32 -11.79 14.05 24.67
N LYS A 33 -13.06 14.02 25.09
CA LYS A 33 -14.19 13.96 24.16
C LYS A 33 -14.21 15.15 23.22
N LEU A 34 -13.98 16.36 23.73
CA LEU A 34 -13.88 17.57 22.91
C LEU A 34 -12.75 17.50 21.89
N LEU A 35 -11.57 16.99 22.29
CA LEU A 35 -10.44 16.78 21.38
C LEU A 35 -10.80 15.80 20.24
N LEU A 36 -11.46 14.68 20.58
CA LEU A 36 -11.83 13.68 19.58
C LEU A 36 -12.81 14.21 18.53
N ILE A 37 -13.64 15.18 18.86
CA ILE A 37 -14.64 15.78 17.94
C ILE A 37 -14.30 17.22 17.55
N PHE A 38 -13.12 17.74 17.89
CA PHE A 38 -12.71 19.12 17.70
C PHE A 38 -12.98 19.63 16.28
N ASP A 39 -12.49 18.90 15.26
CA ASP A 39 -12.70 19.27 13.86
C ASP A 39 -14.17 19.32 13.49
N ALA A 40 -14.96 18.39 13.98
CA ALA A 40 -16.40 18.36 13.74
C ALA A 40 -17.10 19.59 14.33
N LEU A 41 -16.70 20.02 15.54
CA LEU A 41 -17.27 21.19 16.19
C LEU A 41 -16.90 22.51 15.51
N ILE A 42 -15.64 22.65 15.09
CA ILE A 42 -15.14 23.90 14.51
C ILE A 42 -15.43 24.01 13.02
N LEU A 43 -15.34 22.88 12.27
CA LEU A 43 -15.47 22.83 10.80
C LEU A 43 -16.84 22.32 10.34
N ALA A 44 -17.85 22.31 11.20
CA ALA A 44 -19.19 21.87 10.83
C ALA A 44 -19.76 22.64 9.61
N PRO A 45 -20.67 22.03 8.83
CA PRO A 45 -21.33 22.68 7.70
C PRO A 45 -22.06 23.97 8.13
N GLU A 46 -22.03 24.97 7.27
CA GLU A 46 -22.69 26.26 7.47
C GLU A 46 -24.18 26.19 7.18
N SER A 47 -24.94 27.11 7.77
CA SER A 47 -26.24 27.48 7.25
C SER A 47 -26.07 28.23 5.91
N ALA A 48 -27.04 28.16 5.02
CA ALA A 48 -26.98 28.81 3.70
C ALA A 48 -26.78 30.35 3.75
N SER A 49 -26.89 30.96 4.93
CA SER A 49 -26.87 32.40 5.15
C SER A 49 -25.54 32.95 5.73
N GLU A 50 -24.63 32.11 6.20
CA GLU A 50 -23.38 32.53 6.87
C GLU A 50 -22.14 32.15 6.05
N SER A 51 -21.14 33.04 5.93
CA SER A 51 -19.88 32.66 5.28
C SER A 51 -19.12 31.69 6.14
N PHE A 52 -18.38 30.74 5.50
CA PHE A 52 -17.54 29.75 6.21
C PHE A 52 -16.56 30.39 7.20
N ARG A 53 -16.02 31.55 6.83
CA ARG A 53 -15.11 32.29 7.70
C ARG A 53 -15.77 32.80 8.96
N ASP A 54 -16.97 33.36 8.84
CA ASP A 54 -17.69 33.95 9.97
C ASP A 54 -18.25 32.84 10.86
N ALA A 55 -18.71 31.75 10.28
CA ALA A 55 -19.08 30.54 11.01
C ALA A 55 -17.92 30.02 11.87
N ILE A 56 -16.70 29.91 11.33
CA ILE A 56 -15.53 29.49 12.11
C ILE A 56 -15.24 30.50 13.23
N LYS A 57 -15.23 31.81 12.96
CA LYS A 57 -15.00 32.82 13.99
C LYS A 57 -15.99 32.70 15.15
N ARG A 58 -17.28 32.59 14.83
CA ARG A 58 -18.33 32.41 15.84
C ARG A 58 -18.12 31.12 16.65
N ARG A 59 -17.84 30.02 16.00
CA ARG A 59 -17.60 28.71 16.64
C ARG A 59 -16.37 28.74 17.54
N VAL A 60 -15.28 29.34 17.09
CA VAL A 60 -14.07 29.52 17.90
C VAL A 60 -14.35 30.38 19.14
N ALA A 61 -15.09 31.46 18.99
CA ALA A 61 -15.49 32.31 20.13
C ALA A 61 -16.34 31.55 21.17
N LEU A 62 -17.35 30.79 20.70
CA LEU A 62 -18.17 29.94 21.58
C LEU A 62 -17.32 28.82 22.24
N PHE A 63 -16.43 28.21 21.48
CA PHE A 63 -15.58 27.14 21.99
C PHE A 63 -14.67 27.62 23.13
N ARG A 64 -14.03 28.79 22.97
CA ARG A 64 -13.17 29.42 23.98
C ARG A 64 -13.94 29.93 25.20
N ALA A 65 -15.18 30.34 24.99
CA ALA A 65 -16.07 30.74 26.09
C ALA A 65 -16.62 29.54 26.91
N GLY A 66 -16.25 28.29 26.54
CA GLY A 66 -16.77 27.08 27.19
C GLY A 66 -18.23 26.75 26.80
N ALA A 67 -18.80 27.44 25.83
CA ALA A 67 -20.15 27.19 25.33
C ALA A 67 -20.17 26.01 24.33
N TRP A 68 -19.85 24.81 24.78
CA TRP A 68 -19.71 23.63 23.93
C TRP A 68 -21.03 22.96 23.56
N GLU A 69 -22.05 23.00 24.44
CA GLU A 69 -23.36 22.40 24.18
C GLU A 69 -24.04 22.89 22.90
N PRO A 70 -24.11 24.23 22.64
CA PRO A 70 -24.64 24.73 21.37
C PRO A 70 -23.89 24.18 20.15
N LEU A 71 -22.55 24.07 20.20
CA LEU A 71 -21.74 23.56 19.12
C LEU A 71 -22.00 22.07 18.85
N ILE A 72 -22.15 21.27 19.91
CA ILE A 72 -22.50 19.84 19.83
C ILE A 72 -23.90 19.67 19.24
N SER A 73 -24.87 20.48 19.73
CA SER A 73 -26.25 20.44 19.22
C SER A 73 -26.33 20.79 17.72
N ASP A 74 -25.58 21.79 17.27
CA ASP A 74 -25.53 22.20 15.87
C ASP A 74 -24.94 21.07 14.99
N GLU A 75 -23.87 20.42 15.45
CA GLU A 75 -23.27 19.30 14.72
C GLU A 75 -24.21 18.09 14.62
N LEU A 76 -24.94 17.78 15.69
CA LEU A 76 -25.92 16.69 15.69
C LEU A 76 -27.08 16.96 14.73
N LYS A 77 -27.58 18.18 14.67
CA LYS A 77 -28.62 18.62 13.70
C LYS A 77 -28.11 18.55 12.27
N GLY A 78 -26.88 19.02 12.02
CA GLY A 78 -26.25 18.99 10.70
C GLY A 78 -26.05 17.57 10.14
N ARG A 79 -25.82 16.59 11.01
CA ARG A 79 -25.69 15.18 10.60
C ARG A 79 -27.04 14.53 10.25
N SER A 80 -28.11 14.90 10.92
CA SER A 80 -29.46 14.40 10.62
C SER A 80 -30.01 14.91 9.28
N SER A 81 -29.52 16.06 8.81
CA SER A 81 -29.85 16.67 7.52
C SER A 81 -28.74 16.46 6.48
N GLY A 82 -27.93 15.40 6.60
CA GLY A 82 -26.77 15.14 5.76
C GLY A 82 -27.05 15.29 4.27
N PRO A 83 -26.09 15.80 3.47
CA PRO A 83 -26.27 15.94 2.05
C PRO A 83 -26.61 14.58 1.47
N GLN A 84 -27.80 14.43 0.90
CA GLN A 84 -28.10 13.36 -0.04
C GLN A 84 -26.95 13.35 -1.04
N ARG A 85 -26.16 12.27 -1.06
CA ARG A 85 -25.10 12.14 -2.04
C ARG A 85 -25.79 12.14 -3.39
N ASP A 86 -25.53 13.18 -4.19
CA ASP A 86 -25.90 13.33 -5.60
C ASP A 86 -25.24 12.24 -6.46
N ASN A 87 -25.45 11.00 -6.09
CA ASN A 87 -25.03 9.85 -6.90
C ASN A 87 -26.11 9.44 -7.90
N GLN A 88 -27.35 9.92 -7.74
CA GLN A 88 -28.45 9.58 -8.65
C GLN A 88 -28.24 10.14 -10.06
N SER A 89 -27.69 11.34 -10.21
CA SER A 89 -27.44 11.95 -11.52
C SER A 89 -26.37 11.25 -12.37
N LEU A 90 -25.51 10.42 -11.77
CA LEU A 90 -24.51 9.63 -12.49
C LEU A 90 -25.01 8.23 -12.89
N LEU A 91 -26.16 7.79 -12.34
CA LEU A 91 -26.72 6.46 -12.62
C LEU A 91 -27.54 6.44 -13.93
N ASP A 92 -27.96 7.59 -14.43
CA ASP A 92 -28.69 7.72 -15.70
C ASP A 92 -27.77 7.67 -16.94
N VAL A 93 -26.45 7.62 -16.73
CA VAL A 93 -25.46 7.49 -17.80
C VAL A 93 -25.25 6.00 -18.07
N GLY A 94 -25.77 5.50 -19.18
CA GLY A 94 -25.75 4.08 -19.54
C GLY A 94 -24.36 3.49 -19.85
N ASP A 95 -23.32 4.31 -20.03
CA ASP A 95 -21.94 3.86 -20.32
C ASP A 95 -21.10 3.74 -19.04
N PRO A 96 -20.67 2.53 -18.63
CA PRO A 96 -19.85 2.32 -17.44
C PRO A 96 -18.50 3.05 -17.46
N LYS A 97 -17.86 3.18 -18.64
CA LYS A 97 -16.59 3.90 -18.77
C LYS A 97 -16.79 5.40 -18.53
N LEU A 98 -17.86 5.98 -19.06
CA LEU A 98 -18.17 7.38 -18.83
C LEU A 98 -18.52 7.66 -17.35
N VAL A 99 -19.22 6.74 -16.68
CA VAL A 99 -19.49 6.83 -15.24
C VAL A 99 -18.17 6.82 -14.44
N SER A 100 -17.23 5.94 -14.78
CA SER A 100 -15.91 5.88 -14.14
C SER A 100 -15.10 7.15 -14.38
N ALA A 101 -15.10 7.68 -15.61
CA ALA A 101 -14.45 8.94 -15.96
C ALA A 101 -15.02 10.13 -15.17
N LEU A 102 -16.34 10.24 -15.05
CA LEU A 102 -17.00 11.30 -14.27
C LEU A 102 -16.74 11.18 -12.76
N ARG A 103 -16.61 9.95 -12.22
CA ARG A 103 -16.19 9.72 -10.83
C ARG A 103 -14.75 10.15 -10.59
N ALA A 104 -13.84 9.83 -11.51
CA ALA A 104 -12.44 10.25 -11.45
C ALA A 104 -12.33 11.77 -11.52
N GLU A 105 -13.08 12.42 -12.43
CA GLU A 105 -13.19 13.88 -12.54
C GLU A 105 -13.63 14.51 -11.22
N LYS A 106 -14.73 14.01 -10.63
CA LYS A 106 -15.25 14.48 -9.33
C LYS A 106 -14.21 14.32 -8.21
N ALA A 107 -13.46 13.22 -8.19
CA ALA A 107 -12.42 12.98 -7.18
C ALA A 107 -11.26 13.98 -7.31
N LEU A 108 -10.86 14.35 -8.50
CA LEU A 108 -9.85 15.40 -8.73
C LEU A 108 -10.38 16.79 -8.41
N ALA A 109 -11.56 17.15 -8.91
CA ALA A 109 -12.15 18.47 -8.74
C ALA A 109 -12.46 18.79 -7.26
N THR A 110 -13.03 17.81 -6.53
CA THR A 110 -13.49 18.05 -5.15
C THR A 110 -12.43 17.76 -4.10
N ARG A 111 -11.64 16.70 -4.27
CA ARG A 111 -10.69 16.22 -3.26
C ARG A 111 -9.23 16.43 -3.68
N ARG A 112 -8.96 16.84 -4.91
CA ARG A 112 -7.62 16.93 -5.51
C ARG A 112 -6.80 15.64 -5.31
N SER A 113 -7.48 14.49 -5.27
CA SER A 113 -6.90 13.19 -4.96
C SER A 113 -6.63 12.41 -6.23
N ARG A 114 -5.37 12.35 -6.66
CA ARG A 114 -4.94 11.51 -7.80
C ARG A 114 -5.19 10.03 -7.53
N SER A 115 -4.87 9.55 -6.32
CA SER A 115 -5.10 8.14 -5.94
C SER A 115 -6.58 7.77 -5.92
N GLY A 116 -7.45 8.67 -5.41
CA GLY A 116 -8.90 8.47 -5.43
C GLY A 116 -9.46 8.49 -6.85
N ALA A 117 -8.95 9.33 -7.72
CA ALA A 117 -9.35 9.38 -9.12
C ALA A 117 -8.85 8.14 -9.91
N SER A 118 -7.59 7.74 -9.69
CA SER A 118 -7.04 6.51 -10.30
C SER A 118 -7.83 5.27 -9.85
N ALA A 119 -8.17 5.16 -8.57
CA ALA A 119 -9.02 4.08 -8.08
C ALA A 119 -10.42 4.09 -8.71
N ALA A 120 -10.97 5.26 -9.03
CA ALA A 120 -12.29 5.38 -9.65
C ALA A 120 -12.32 4.92 -11.11
N LEU A 121 -11.18 4.92 -11.82
CA LEU A 121 -11.07 4.41 -13.20
C LEU A 121 -11.28 2.90 -13.28
N SER A 122 -10.59 2.17 -12.38
CA SER A 122 -10.54 0.70 -12.39
C SER A 122 -11.41 0.07 -11.30
N ALA A 123 -12.06 0.88 -10.44
CA ALA A 123 -12.87 0.32 -9.36
C ALA A 123 -14.10 -0.37 -9.92
N PRO A 124 -14.34 -1.64 -9.59
CA PRO A 124 -15.64 -2.25 -9.78
C PRO A 124 -16.71 -1.37 -9.10
N ALA A 125 -17.93 -1.42 -9.60
CA ALA A 125 -19.02 -0.67 -8.99
C ALA A 125 -19.04 -0.94 -7.47
N ASN A 126 -19.28 0.11 -6.66
CA ASN A 126 -19.44 -0.09 -5.22
C ASN A 126 -20.40 -1.24 -4.97
N PRO A 127 -20.07 -2.18 -4.07
CA PRO A 127 -20.95 -3.30 -3.79
C PRO A 127 -22.31 -2.75 -3.39
N LYS A 128 -23.35 -3.13 -4.13
CA LYS A 128 -24.73 -2.79 -3.78
C LYS A 128 -25.29 -3.97 -2.98
N ALA A 129 -25.95 -3.65 -1.89
CA ALA A 129 -26.76 -4.62 -1.19
C ALA A 129 -27.88 -5.09 -2.13
N SER A 130 -28.07 -6.42 -2.24
CA SER A 130 -29.26 -6.98 -2.92
C SER A 130 -30.51 -6.73 -2.09
N LYS A 131 -30.33 -6.72 -0.76
CA LYS A 131 -31.36 -6.39 0.24
C LYS A 131 -30.72 -5.54 1.36
N PRO A 132 -31.48 -4.67 2.05
CA PRO A 132 -31.00 -3.96 3.22
C PRO A 132 -30.40 -4.93 4.25
N GLY A 133 -29.21 -4.61 4.76
CA GLY A 133 -28.47 -5.43 5.73
C GLY A 133 -27.54 -6.48 5.13
N ASP A 134 -27.50 -6.69 3.81
CA ASP A 134 -26.59 -7.67 3.19
C ASP A 134 -25.10 -7.30 3.38
N LEU A 135 -24.77 -6.03 3.22
CA LEU A 135 -23.39 -5.56 3.42
C LEU A 135 -23.00 -5.60 4.89
N LEU A 136 -23.93 -5.32 5.80
CA LEU A 136 -23.68 -5.45 7.24
C LEU A 136 -23.39 -6.93 7.60
N ARG A 137 -24.20 -7.87 7.17
CA ARG A 137 -23.95 -9.31 7.40
C ARG A 137 -22.62 -9.77 6.83
N ALA A 138 -22.26 -9.28 5.64
CA ALA A 138 -20.96 -9.57 5.04
C ALA A 138 -19.80 -8.97 5.86
N PHE A 139 -19.97 -7.73 6.35
CA PHE A 139 -18.99 -7.07 7.20
C PHE A 139 -18.79 -7.79 8.54
N GLU A 140 -19.88 -8.21 9.18
CA GLU A 140 -19.85 -9.00 10.42
C GLU A 140 -19.13 -10.34 10.24
N LYS A 141 -19.45 -11.08 9.17
CA LYS A 141 -18.78 -12.34 8.83
C LYS A 141 -17.26 -12.18 8.63
N LEU A 142 -16.83 -11.05 8.09
CA LEU A 142 -15.41 -10.74 7.89
C LEU A 142 -14.71 -10.22 9.16
N ASN A 143 -15.47 -9.95 10.25
CA ASN A 143 -14.95 -9.52 11.55
C ASN A 143 -15.37 -10.55 12.63
N PRO A 144 -14.71 -11.73 12.70
CA PRO A 144 -15.04 -12.76 13.67
C PRO A 144 -14.82 -12.30 15.11
N GLN A 145 -15.50 -12.96 16.08
CA GLN A 145 -15.50 -12.57 17.47
C GLN A 145 -14.83 -13.62 18.36
N VAL A 146 -14.26 -13.19 19.50
CA VAL A 146 -13.84 -14.07 20.60
C VAL A 146 -15.04 -14.94 21.04
N GLY A 147 -14.79 -16.20 21.33
CA GLY A 147 -15.84 -17.17 21.72
C GLY A 147 -16.64 -17.76 20.56
N GLN A 148 -16.56 -17.18 19.34
CA GLN A 148 -17.13 -17.82 18.15
C GLN A 148 -16.22 -18.96 17.67
N PRO A 149 -16.75 -19.99 17.00
CA PRO A 149 -15.94 -21.01 16.37
C PRO A 149 -14.90 -20.39 15.46
N SER A 150 -13.70 -20.96 15.46
CA SER A 150 -12.70 -20.67 14.43
C SER A 150 -13.30 -21.01 13.06
N LEU A 151 -12.78 -20.41 11.99
CA LEU A 151 -13.18 -20.77 10.61
C LEU A 151 -12.81 -22.22 10.27
N THR A 152 -11.89 -22.83 11.00
CA THR A 152 -11.64 -24.28 10.96
C THR A 152 -12.83 -25.00 11.54
N ALA A 153 -13.38 -25.92 10.81
CA ALA A 153 -14.63 -26.62 11.12
C ALA A 153 -14.62 -27.37 12.45
N ASP A 154 -13.46 -27.59 13.06
CA ASP A 154 -13.33 -28.43 14.25
C ASP A 154 -13.25 -27.72 15.60
N LYS A 155 -13.40 -26.25 15.72
CA LYS A 155 -14.34 -26.12 16.78
C LYS A 155 -13.88 -25.66 18.14
N ALA A 156 -12.59 -25.30 18.28
CA ALA A 156 -12.16 -24.56 19.47
C ALA A 156 -12.69 -23.13 19.39
N ALA A 157 -13.37 -22.66 20.43
CA ALA A 157 -13.73 -21.26 20.54
C ALA A 157 -12.48 -20.39 20.45
N ARG A 158 -12.58 -19.24 19.80
CA ARG A 158 -11.47 -18.28 19.70
C ARG A 158 -11.00 -17.86 21.08
N ARG A 159 -9.68 -17.83 21.26
CA ARG A 159 -9.06 -17.51 22.53
C ARG A 159 -9.40 -16.09 22.98
N PRO A 160 -9.51 -15.83 24.30
CA PRO A 160 -9.67 -14.48 24.86
C PRO A 160 -8.44 -13.61 24.54
N LEU A 161 -8.57 -12.29 24.66
CA LEU A 161 -7.53 -11.34 24.26
C LEU A 161 -6.22 -11.46 25.07
N ASN A 162 -6.30 -11.76 26.36
CA ASN A 162 -5.17 -11.91 27.29
C ASN A 162 -4.03 -10.88 27.06
N PRO A 163 -4.31 -9.57 27.10
CA PRO A 163 -3.24 -8.58 27.03
C PRO A 163 -2.34 -8.66 28.25
N PRO A 164 -1.08 -8.20 28.16
CA PRO A 164 -0.20 -8.15 29.33
C PRO A 164 -0.82 -7.34 30.47
N GLU A 165 -0.77 -7.86 31.68
CA GLU A 165 -1.22 -7.18 32.91
C GLU A 165 -0.01 -6.60 33.65
N GLY A 166 -0.27 -5.62 34.53
CA GLY A 166 0.77 -4.99 35.36
C GLY A 166 1.54 -3.87 34.67
N GLU A 167 2.72 -3.59 35.21
CA GLU A 167 3.61 -2.53 34.72
C GLU A 167 4.28 -2.98 33.43
N LEU A 168 4.17 -2.13 32.39
CA LEU A 168 4.75 -2.37 31.09
C LEU A 168 6.14 -1.71 30.98
N PRO A 169 7.01 -2.18 30.08
CA PRO A 169 8.25 -1.50 29.77
C PRO A 169 8.06 -0.02 29.41
N ALA A 170 9.11 0.79 29.56
CA ALA A 170 9.10 2.20 29.24
C ALA A 170 8.56 2.42 27.80
N PRO A 171 7.55 3.29 27.63
CA PRO A 171 6.94 3.50 26.32
C PRO A 171 7.87 4.23 25.37
N ILE A 172 7.64 4.04 24.07
CA ILE A 172 8.29 4.82 23.03
C ILE A 172 7.89 6.30 23.13
N GLU A 173 8.87 7.19 22.96
CA GLU A 173 8.65 8.64 22.96
C GLU A 173 9.07 9.25 21.61
N PHE A 174 8.41 10.34 21.21
CA PHE A 174 8.68 11.06 19.97
C PHE A 174 9.16 12.47 20.24
N SER A 175 10.14 12.92 19.46
CA SER A 175 10.59 14.31 19.43
C SER A 175 9.72 15.14 18.46
N VAL A 176 9.78 16.47 18.61
CA VAL A 176 9.15 17.40 17.67
C VAL A 176 9.62 17.16 16.24
N GLU A 177 10.92 16.93 16.05
CA GLU A 177 11.52 16.68 14.72
C GLU A 177 10.94 15.42 14.06
N GLU A 178 10.85 14.31 14.79
CA GLU A 178 10.27 13.05 14.29
C GLU A 178 8.81 13.24 13.89
N VAL A 179 8.02 13.94 14.71
CA VAL A 179 6.61 14.25 14.45
C VAL A 179 6.47 15.12 13.20
N MET A 180 7.26 16.20 13.09
CA MET A 180 7.22 17.10 11.93
C MET A 180 7.66 16.40 10.64
N LYS A 181 8.70 15.59 10.67
CA LYS A 181 9.15 14.77 9.53
C LYS A 181 8.04 13.81 9.08
N ARG A 182 7.36 13.17 10.02
CA ARG A 182 6.31 12.20 9.72
C ARG A 182 5.07 12.86 9.14
N VAL A 183 4.59 13.98 9.70
CA VAL A 183 3.39 14.67 9.18
C VAL A 183 3.59 15.21 7.77
N ARG A 184 4.81 15.69 7.44
CA ARG A 184 5.15 16.12 6.07
C ARG A 184 5.06 15.00 5.05
N SER A 185 5.46 13.78 5.43
CA SER A 185 5.44 12.58 4.57
C SER A 185 4.09 11.87 4.54
N SER A 186 3.12 12.31 5.34
CA SER A 186 1.81 11.65 5.45
C SER A 186 0.91 11.92 4.24
N ASN A 187 0.11 10.90 3.87
CA ASN A 187 -0.86 11.04 2.78
C ASN A 187 -2.06 11.88 3.20
N LYS A 188 -2.06 13.15 2.81
CA LYS A 188 -3.10 14.12 3.14
C LYS A 188 -4.48 13.81 2.56
N ASN A 189 -4.57 12.89 1.60
CA ASN A 189 -5.84 12.47 0.98
C ASN A 189 -6.45 11.23 1.66
N SER A 190 -5.92 10.80 2.79
CA SER A 190 -6.44 9.68 3.56
C SER A 190 -7.80 10.02 4.19
N ALA A 191 -8.73 9.07 4.17
CA ALA A 191 -10.07 9.28 4.72
C ALA A 191 -10.04 9.54 6.23
N GLY A 192 -10.92 10.42 6.70
CA GLY A 192 -11.16 10.65 8.12
C GLY A 192 -11.93 9.50 8.78
N GLY A 193 -11.65 9.28 10.07
CA GLY A 193 -12.40 8.34 10.92
C GLY A 193 -13.79 8.86 11.28
N LEU A 194 -14.31 8.46 12.45
CA LEU A 194 -15.64 8.86 12.95
C LEU A 194 -15.75 10.36 13.20
N SER A 195 -14.67 11.00 13.65
CA SER A 195 -14.61 12.46 13.87
C SER A 195 -14.56 13.28 12.58
N GLY A 196 -14.21 12.66 11.46
CA GLY A 196 -13.92 13.35 10.20
C GLY A 196 -12.52 13.95 10.11
N SER A 197 -11.75 13.99 11.19
CA SER A 197 -10.35 14.45 11.21
C SER A 197 -9.46 13.55 10.37
N ASP A 198 -8.55 14.14 9.59
CA ASP A 198 -7.64 13.48 8.68
C ASP A 198 -6.22 14.04 8.77
N TYR A 199 -5.31 13.62 7.86
CA TYR A 199 -3.94 14.15 7.85
C TYR A 199 -3.83 15.62 7.39
N GLN A 200 -4.86 16.21 6.77
CA GLN A 200 -4.90 17.64 6.49
C GLN A 200 -5.16 18.42 7.79
N SER A 201 -6.11 17.95 8.60
CA SER A 201 -6.36 18.49 9.94
C SER A 201 -5.09 18.43 10.77
N LEU A 202 -4.45 17.27 10.85
CA LEU A 202 -3.22 17.09 11.62
C LEU A 202 -2.07 17.99 11.13
N SER A 203 -1.95 18.20 9.80
CA SER A 203 -0.98 19.15 9.24
C SER A 203 -1.29 20.62 9.57
N ALA A 204 -2.55 20.93 9.85
CA ALA A 204 -2.95 22.26 10.32
C ALA A 204 -2.71 22.45 11.82
N TRP A 205 -2.77 21.35 12.60
CA TRP A 205 -2.49 21.37 14.03
C TRP A 205 -1.01 21.63 14.33
N LEU A 206 -0.12 20.96 13.58
CA LEU A 206 1.32 20.93 13.79
C LEU A 206 2.03 21.96 12.91
N HIS A 207 2.86 22.79 13.52
CA HIS A 207 3.70 23.77 12.83
C HIS A 207 5.08 23.82 13.50
N GLU A 208 6.14 24.16 12.74
CA GLU A 208 7.49 24.26 13.29
C GLU A 208 7.57 25.38 14.35
N ASP A 209 8.33 25.12 15.39
CA ASP A 209 8.74 26.07 16.44
C ASP A 209 7.61 26.77 17.21
N ASP A 210 6.47 26.09 17.46
CA ASP A 210 5.40 26.68 18.21
C ASP A 210 5.02 25.85 19.48
N ASP A 211 4.50 26.53 20.51
CA ASP A 211 4.15 25.94 21.79
C ASP A 211 3.06 24.89 21.65
N LEU A 212 2.07 25.13 20.78
CA LEU A 212 1.01 24.17 20.51
C LEU A 212 1.58 22.85 19.96
N THR A 213 2.58 22.92 19.08
CA THR A 213 3.23 21.70 18.56
C THR A 213 3.94 20.94 19.66
N ARG A 214 4.63 21.63 20.58
CA ARG A 214 5.26 20.98 21.74
C ARG A 214 4.25 20.27 22.64
N GLN A 215 3.14 20.95 22.95
CA GLN A 215 2.04 20.36 23.74
C GLN A 215 1.39 19.18 23.02
N LEU A 216 1.17 19.27 21.70
CA LEU A 216 0.63 18.15 20.91
C LEU A 216 1.58 16.96 20.88
N VAL A 217 2.90 17.16 20.85
CA VAL A 217 3.87 16.07 20.95
C VAL A 217 3.78 15.38 22.30
N LEU A 218 3.63 16.12 23.42
CA LEU A 218 3.39 15.51 24.74
C LEU A 218 2.11 14.68 24.75
N LEU A 219 1.04 15.16 24.14
CA LEU A 219 -0.22 14.42 23.98
C LEU A 219 -0.05 13.14 23.17
N LEU A 220 0.71 13.20 22.06
CA LEU A 220 1.01 12.02 21.24
C LEU A 220 1.83 10.99 22.01
N ASN A 221 2.81 11.43 22.81
CA ASN A 221 3.59 10.58 23.70
C ASN A 221 2.72 9.97 24.80
N ARG A 222 1.76 10.71 25.34
CA ARG A 222 0.78 10.20 26.30
C ARG A 222 -0.09 9.08 25.68
N ILE A 223 -0.52 9.25 24.43
CA ILE A 223 -1.24 8.20 23.69
C ILE A 223 -0.33 6.98 23.42
N ALA A 224 0.93 7.19 23.07
CA ALA A 224 1.90 6.12 22.86
C ALA A 224 2.16 5.32 24.14
N ALA A 225 2.18 6.00 25.29
CA ALA A 225 2.29 5.38 26.61
C ALA A 225 1.01 4.66 27.07
N GLY A 226 -0.08 4.73 26.31
CA GLY A 226 -1.39 4.19 26.72
C GLY A 226 -2.01 4.95 27.91
N ALA A 227 -1.45 6.09 28.30
CA ALA A 227 -1.88 6.92 29.41
C ALA A 227 -3.11 7.78 29.01
N VAL A 228 -4.19 7.11 28.66
CA VAL A 228 -5.47 7.68 28.25
C VAL A 228 -6.53 7.21 29.24
N PRO A 229 -7.44 8.09 29.70
CA PRO A 229 -8.51 7.71 30.62
C PRO A 229 -9.28 6.47 30.14
N PRO A 230 -9.57 5.46 30.97
CA PRO A 230 -10.24 4.24 30.55
C PRO A 230 -11.56 4.47 29.80
N ALA A 231 -12.34 5.48 30.21
CA ALA A 231 -13.59 5.85 29.53
C ALA A 231 -13.38 6.41 28.10
N ILE A 232 -12.17 6.82 27.74
CA ILE A 232 -11.82 7.36 26.43
C ILE A 232 -11.27 6.28 25.49
N VAL A 233 -10.67 5.21 26.03
CA VAL A 233 -10.06 4.14 25.23
C VAL A 233 -11.02 3.62 24.18
N GLY A 234 -12.25 3.26 24.57
CA GLY A 234 -13.28 2.76 23.65
C GLY A 234 -13.67 3.75 22.55
N LEU A 235 -13.71 5.06 22.86
CA LEU A 235 -14.02 6.11 21.88
C LEU A 235 -12.85 6.35 20.93
N LEU A 236 -11.64 6.38 21.44
CA LEU A 236 -10.41 6.60 20.67
C LEU A 236 -10.13 5.44 19.72
N THR A 237 -10.36 4.19 20.18
CA THR A 237 -10.14 2.99 19.39
C THR A 237 -11.30 2.66 18.44
N ALA A 238 -12.46 3.30 18.59
CA ALA A 238 -13.58 3.12 17.69
C ALA A 238 -13.22 3.49 16.24
N GLY A 239 -13.85 2.81 15.30
CA GLY A 239 -13.58 3.00 13.87
C GLY A 239 -14.83 3.08 13.02
N ARG A 240 -14.70 3.70 11.84
CA ARG A 240 -15.74 3.72 10.82
C ARG A 240 -15.53 2.55 9.85
N GLY A 241 -16.48 1.63 9.82
CA GLY A 241 -16.50 0.50 8.89
C GLY A 241 -16.90 0.93 7.47
N VAL A 242 -16.22 0.39 6.49
CA VAL A 242 -16.53 0.56 5.06
C VAL A 242 -16.25 -0.76 4.36
N VAL A 243 -17.13 -1.19 3.45
CA VAL A 243 -16.88 -2.33 2.58
C VAL A 243 -16.41 -1.83 1.23
N ILE A 244 -15.30 -2.40 0.73
CA ILE A 244 -14.83 -2.17 -0.63
C ILE A 244 -14.76 -3.50 -1.39
N PRO A 245 -15.02 -3.51 -2.73
CA PRO A 245 -14.87 -4.72 -3.51
C PRO A 245 -13.40 -5.18 -3.54
N LYS A 246 -13.19 -6.49 -3.48
CA LYS A 246 -11.87 -7.12 -3.63
C LYS A 246 -11.58 -7.41 -5.09
N ASP A 247 -12.60 -7.85 -5.82
CA ASP A 247 -12.56 -8.31 -7.20
C ASP A 247 -13.91 -8.08 -7.89
N GLU A 248 -13.98 -8.35 -9.19
CA GLU A 248 -15.20 -8.23 -9.98
C GLU A 248 -16.24 -9.35 -9.68
N ILE A 249 -15.80 -10.42 -9.02
CA ILE A 249 -16.61 -11.62 -8.72
C ILE A 249 -17.42 -11.45 -7.42
N GLY A 250 -17.29 -10.29 -6.74
CA GLY A 250 -18.07 -9.96 -5.54
C GLY A 250 -17.36 -10.22 -4.22
N GLY A 251 -16.06 -10.48 -4.20
CA GLY A 251 -15.25 -10.49 -2.99
C GLY A 251 -15.28 -9.13 -2.29
N LEU A 252 -15.30 -9.11 -0.94
CA LEU A 252 -15.39 -7.89 -0.15
C LEU A 252 -14.21 -7.76 0.82
N ARG A 253 -13.77 -6.51 1.07
CA ARG A 253 -12.79 -6.15 2.10
C ARG A 253 -13.41 -5.25 3.16
N PRO A 254 -13.36 -5.63 4.45
CA PRO A 254 -13.89 -4.84 5.55
C PRO A 254 -12.85 -3.81 6.01
N ILE A 255 -12.89 -2.62 5.45
CA ILE A 255 -11.96 -1.55 5.84
C ILE A 255 -12.48 -0.83 7.07
N VAL A 256 -11.60 -0.58 8.04
CA VAL A 256 -11.89 0.20 9.26
C VAL A 256 -11.02 1.43 9.31
N VAL A 257 -11.63 2.60 9.23
CA VAL A 257 -10.95 3.88 9.34
C VAL A 257 -10.96 4.32 10.81
N GLY A 258 -9.83 4.17 11.48
CA GLY A 258 -9.64 4.59 12.87
C GLY A 258 -9.41 6.08 13.03
N HIS A 259 -9.39 6.56 14.28
CA HIS A 259 -9.12 7.96 14.62
C HIS A 259 -7.72 8.38 14.17
N ILE A 260 -7.60 9.63 13.68
CA ILE A 260 -6.34 10.12 13.09
C ILE A 260 -5.16 10.10 14.08
N LEU A 261 -5.40 10.39 15.35
CA LEU A 261 -4.35 10.39 16.38
C LEU A 261 -3.74 8.98 16.53
N LEU A 262 -4.56 7.92 16.63
CA LEU A 262 -4.04 6.54 16.71
C LEU A 262 -3.29 6.12 15.45
N ARG A 263 -3.83 6.49 14.28
CA ARG A 263 -3.19 6.18 13.00
C ARG A 263 -1.83 6.87 12.88
N PHE A 264 -1.74 8.10 13.37
CA PHE A 264 -0.52 8.88 13.33
C PHE A 264 0.52 8.37 14.33
N VAL A 265 0.14 8.18 15.60
CA VAL A 265 1.01 7.59 16.64
C VAL A 265 1.53 6.22 16.19
N GLY A 266 0.64 5.35 15.68
CA GLY A 266 1.05 4.06 15.14
C GLY A 266 2.05 4.18 13.99
N SER A 267 1.89 5.16 13.12
CA SER A 267 2.82 5.40 12.01
C SER A 267 4.16 5.99 12.45
N LEU A 268 4.18 6.81 13.51
CA LEU A 268 5.40 7.31 14.15
C LEU A 268 6.19 6.18 14.80
N ALA A 269 5.50 5.34 15.58
CA ALA A 269 6.10 4.21 16.28
C ALA A 269 6.79 3.24 15.32
N LEU A 270 6.09 2.84 14.25
CA LEU A 270 6.68 1.97 13.22
C LEU A 270 7.82 2.63 12.44
N ALA A 271 7.77 3.94 12.23
CA ALA A 271 8.85 4.65 11.56
C ALA A 271 10.12 4.73 12.43
N LYS A 272 9.96 4.92 13.74
CA LYS A 272 11.07 4.97 14.71
C LYS A 272 11.70 3.59 14.87
N GLU A 273 10.91 2.54 14.96
CA GLU A 273 11.36 1.15 15.11
C GLU A 273 11.69 0.45 13.77
N ALA A 274 11.60 1.14 12.63
CA ALA A 274 11.77 0.51 11.32
C ALA A 274 13.10 -0.27 11.16
N PRO A 275 14.27 0.18 11.65
CA PRO A 275 15.49 -0.60 11.58
C PRO A 275 15.41 -1.90 12.40
N ALA A 276 14.91 -1.83 13.64
CA ALA A 276 14.77 -3.00 14.52
C ALA A 276 13.74 -4.00 13.96
N ILE A 277 12.61 -3.51 13.42
CA ILE A 277 11.57 -4.32 12.76
C ILE A 277 12.16 -5.05 11.56
N ARG A 278 12.90 -4.35 10.71
CA ARG A 278 13.56 -4.98 9.55
C ARG A 278 14.53 -6.07 9.99
N ASP A 279 15.39 -5.79 10.95
CA ASP A 279 16.40 -6.73 11.42
C ASP A 279 15.76 -7.96 12.07
N PHE A 280 14.69 -7.79 12.82
CA PHE A 280 13.93 -8.88 13.44
C PHE A 280 13.34 -9.83 12.38
N PHE A 281 12.77 -9.31 11.29
CA PHE A 281 12.16 -10.14 10.25
C PHE A 281 13.14 -10.77 9.27
N LEU A 282 14.36 -10.21 9.16
CA LEU A 282 15.36 -10.67 8.19
C LEU A 282 16.53 -11.42 8.82
N LYS A 283 16.65 -11.47 10.16
CA LYS A 283 17.79 -12.12 10.84
C LYS A 283 17.31 -13.10 11.92
N PRO A 284 17.99 -14.23 12.13
CA PRO A 284 19.13 -14.73 11.34
C PRO A 284 18.74 -15.31 9.97
N VAL A 285 17.44 -15.64 9.77
CA VAL A 285 16.89 -16.16 8.53
C VAL A 285 15.86 -15.15 8.00
N PRO A 286 15.95 -14.73 6.73
CA PRO A 286 15.00 -13.79 6.15
C PRO A 286 13.66 -14.47 5.89
N LEU A 287 12.65 -14.20 6.73
CA LEU A 287 11.35 -14.86 6.66
C LEU A 287 10.21 -13.95 6.21
N GLN A 288 10.23 -12.66 6.57
CA GLN A 288 9.11 -11.75 6.32
C GLN A 288 9.55 -10.46 5.61
N PHE A 289 9.00 -10.21 4.44
CA PHE A 289 9.34 -9.08 3.57
C PHE A 289 8.26 -7.99 3.49
N GLY A 290 7.10 -8.22 4.09
CA GLY A 290 5.94 -7.32 3.98
C GLY A 290 5.98 -6.08 4.89
N VAL A 291 6.90 -6.03 5.86
CA VAL A 291 6.99 -4.92 6.84
C VAL A 291 8.44 -4.52 7.06
N GLY A 292 8.74 -3.23 6.89
CA GLY A 292 10.07 -2.65 7.15
C GLY A 292 11.13 -2.95 6.07
N VAL A 293 10.84 -3.78 5.07
CA VAL A 293 11.78 -4.20 4.03
C VAL A 293 11.54 -3.40 2.74
N GLN A 294 12.56 -2.68 2.31
CA GLN A 294 12.50 -1.94 1.03
C GLN A 294 12.68 -2.93 -0.13
N GLY A 295 11.86 -2.79 -1.18
CA GLY A 295 11.90 -3.69 -2.33
C GLY A 295 11.56 -5.16 -1.99
N GLY A 296 10.79 -5.38 -0.92
CA GLY A 296 10.45 -6.73 -0.45
C GLY A 296 9.75 -7.58 -1.51
N CYS A 297 8.93 -6.99 -2.37
CA CYS A 297 8.28 -7.71 -3.48
C CYS A 297 9.30 -8.22 -4.50
N GLU A 298 10.19 -7.33 -4.93
CA GLU A 298 11.25 -7.63 -5.91
C GLU A 298 12.24 -8.65 -5.34
N LEU A 299 12.65 -8.50 -4.06
CA LEU A 299 13.54 -9.43 -3.38
C LEU A 299 12.95 -10.84 -3.28
N MET A 300 11.68 -10.95 -2.91
CA MET A 300 11.02 -12.24 -2.75
C MET A 300 10.80 -12.94 -4.08
N ALA A 301 10.32 -12.22 -5.11
CA ALA A 301 10.15 -12.76 -6.45
C ALA A 301 11.49 -13.23 -7.05
N ALA A 302 12.55 -12.43 -6.86
CA ALA A 302 13.90 -12.80 -7.30
C ALA A 302 14.45 -14.01 -6.55
N ALA A 303 14.22 -14.13 -5.23
CA ALA A 303 14.68 -15.27 -4.45
C ALA A 303 14.00 -16.58 -4.89
N ILE A 304 12.68 -16.56 -5.10
CA ILE A 304 11.92 -17.71 -5.60
C ILE A 304 12.41 -18.11 -6.98
N SER A 305 12.49 -17.16 -7.92
CA SER A 305 12.97 -17.40 -9.28
C SER A 305 14.39 -17.96 -9.28
N SER A 306 15.30 -17.41 -8.46
CA SER A 306 16.69 -17.86 -8.34
C SER A 306 16.78 -19.27 -7.78
N PHE A 307 15.99 -19.59 -6.76
CA PHE A 307 15.99 -20.93 -6.17
C PHE A 307 15.54 -21.97 -7.20
N LEU A 308 14.45 -21.73 -7.92
CA LEU A 308 13.94 -22.62 -8.96
C LEU A 308 14.94 -22.77 -10.13
N THR A 309 15.65 -21.71 -10.48
CA THR A 309 16.70 -21.76 -11.52
C THR A 309 17.89 -22.61 -11.09
N LEU A 310 18.30 -22.51 -9.82
CA LEU A 310 19.47 -23.24 -9.29
C LEU A 310 19.14 -24.69 -8.91
N HIS A 311 17.87 -25.01 -8.72
CA HIS A 311 17.39 -26.33 -8.30
C HIS A 311 16.31 -26.84 -9.27
N PRO A 312 16.70 -27.29 -10.51
CA PRO A 312 15.77 -27.89 -11.46
C PRO A 312 15.01 -29.06 -10.81
N GLY A 313 13.70 -29.09 -10.94
CA GLY A 313 12.84 -30.08 -10.29
C GLY A 313 12.32 -29.66 -8.91
N ALA A 314 12.65 -28.47 -8.41
CA ALA A 314 11.97 -27.85 -7.28
C ALA A 314 10.61 -27.28 -7.68
N ILE A 315 9.71 -27.16 -6.69
CA ILE A 315 8.40 -26.52 -6.81
C ILE A 315 8.28 -25.34 -5.84
N ASP A 316 7.38 -24.42 -6.15
CA ASP A 316 6.97 -23.34 -5.25
C ASP A 316 5.49 -23.50 -4.88
N ILE A 317 5.18 -23.57 -3.59
CA ILE A 317 3.81 -23.60 -3.06
C ILE A 317 3.50 -22.24 -2.46
N GLY A 318 2.75 -21.44 -3.21
CA GLY A 318 2.20 -20.15 -2.74
C GLY A 318 0.89 -20.37 -1.96
N CYS A 319 0.90 -20.03 -0.68
CA CYS A 319 -0.20 -20.30 0.25
C CYS A 319 -1.13 -19.10 0.41
N ASP A 320 -2.43 -19.24 0.16
CA ASP A 320 -3.46 -18.22 0.43
C ASP A 320 -4.14 -18.48 1.77
N ALA A 321 -4.25 -17.45 2.59
CA ALA A 321 -4.89 -17.55 3.90
C ALA A 321 -6.28 -16.86 3.89
N GLN A 322 -7.27 -17.53 4.46
CA GLN A 322 -8.64 -17.04 4.52
C GLN A 322 -8.79 -15.90 5.52
N ASN A 323 -9.13 -14.69 5.02
CA ASN A 323 -9.39 -13.50 5.86
C ASN A 323 -8.25 -13.24 6.88
N ALA A 324 -7.01 -13.44 6.46
CA ALA A 324 -5.81 -13.50 7.29
C ALA A 324 -5.75 -12.38 8.35
N PHE A 325 -5.82 -11.12 7.92
CA PHE A 325 -5.69 -9.97 8.83
C PHE A 325 -6.77 -9.90 9.92
N ASN A 326 -7.98 -10.33 9.63
CA ASN A 326 -9.12 -10.18 10.56
C ASN A 326 -9.34 -11.40 11.44
N SER A 327 -8.62 -12.53 11.24
CA SER A 327 -8.95 -13.80 11.88
C SER A 327 -7.87 -14.40 12.79
N TRP A 328 -6.66 -13.84 12.83
CA TRP A 328 -5.57 -14.37 13.64
C TRP A 328 -5.76 -14.14 15.15
N ASP A 329 -5.17 -15.01 15.96
CA ASP A 329 -5.23 -15.00 17.42
C ASP A 329 -4.34 -13.91 18.03
N ARG A 330 -4.95 -12.88 18.60
CA ARG A 330 -4.22 -11.76 19.25
C ARG A 330 -3.34 -12.17 20.43
N THR A 331 -3.55 -13.32 21.03
CA THR A 331 -2.68 -13.78 22.13
C THR A 331 -1.25 -14.00 21.66
N ARG A 332 -1.07 -14.26 20.36
CA ARG A 332 0.24 -14.47 19.72
C ARG A 332 1.05 -13.18 19.52
N LEU A 333 0.43 -12.02 19.75
CA LEU A 333 1.09 -10.73 19.63
C LEU A 333 1.98 -10.41 20.82
N TRP A 334 1.54 -10.72 22.05
CA TRP A 334 2.07 -10.10 23.25
C TRP A 334 3.51 -10.49 23.57
N SER A 335 3.80 -11.77 23.65
CA SER A 335 5.15 -12.25 24.00
C SER A 335 6.23 -11.80 23.00
N PRO A 336 6.05 -11.91 21.66
CA PRO A 336 7.06 -11.39 20.73
C PRO A 336 7.15 -9.86 20.76
N LEU A 337 6.04 -9.14 20.99
CA LEU A 337 6.05 -7.67 21.12
C LEU A 337 6.87 -7.24 22.33
N GLU A 338 6.61 -7.83 23.51
CA GLU A 338 7.30 -7.52 24.76
C GLU A 338 8.80 -7.84 24.69
N ARG A 339 9.14 -8.97 24.11
CA ARG A 339 10.54 -9.43 24.02
C ARG A 339 11.38 -8.61 23.04
N ASN A 340 10.82 -8.23 21.90
CA ASN A 340 11.60 -7.66 20.80
C ASN A 340 11.35 -6.15 20.60
N PHE A 341 10.20 -5.64 21.06
CA PHE A 341 9.79 -4.24 20.88
C PHE A 341 9.15 -3.68 22.15
N PRO A 342 9.87 -3.73 23.31
CA PRO A 342 9.29 -3.39 24.60
C PRO A 342 8.67 -1.99 24.64
N GLY A 343 9.28 -1.00 23.99
CA GLY A 343 8.72 0.36 23.88
C GLY A 343 7.38 0.47 23.18
N LEU A 344 6.98 -0.55 22.42
CA LEU A 344 5.71 -0.59 21.70
C LEU A 344 4.56 -1.24 22.50
N CYS A 345 4.84 -1.87 23.64
CA CYS A 345 3.85 -2.65 24.40
C CYS A 345 2.66 -1.82 24.88
N SER A 346 2.92 -0.64 25.44
CA SER A 346 1.87 0.26 25.96
C SER A 346 0.90 0.67 24.88
N PHE A 347 1.40 1.06 23.70
CA PHE A 347 0.55 1.41 22.56
C PHE A 347 -0.16 0.18 21.98
N GLY A 348 0.50 -0.97 21.91
CA GLY A 348 -0.09 -2.24 21.50
C GLY A 348 -1.27 -2.62 22.39
N ARG A 349 -1.12 -2.51 23.71
CA ARG A 349 -2.19 -2.77 24.70
C ARG A 349 -3.35 -1.79 24.51
N LEU A 350 -3.08 -0.50 24.33
CA LEU A 350 -4.12 0.49 24.03
C LEU A 350 -4.92 0.12 22.76
N LEU A 351 -4.24 -0.31 21.72
CA LEU A 351 -4.83 -0.50 20.39
C LEU A 351 -5.58 -1.84 20.24
N TYR A 352 -5.03 -2.93 20.80
CA TYR A 352 -5.50 -4.30 20.62
C TYR A 352 -5.77 -5.08 21.89
N GLY A 353 -5.52 -4.51 23.08
CA GLY A 353 -5.73 -5.17 24.37
C GLY A 353 -7.19 -5.28 24.79
N SER A 354 -8.08 -4.53 24.15
CA SER A 354 -9.53 -4.60 24.40
C SER A 354 -10.31 -4.71 23.10
N SER A 355 -11.61 -5.01 23.22
CA SER A 355 -12.54 -4.97 22.08
C SER A 355 -12.74 -3.52 21.62
N ALA A 356 -12.65 -3.27 20.33
CA ALA A 356 -12.95 -1.98 19.73
C ALA A 356 -14.30 -2.02 19.02
N THR A 357 -15.02 -0.89 19.04
CA THR A 357 -16.29 -0.73 18.35
C THR A 357 -16.09 -0.23 16.94
N ILE A 358 -16.68 -0.89 15.96
CA ILE A 358 -16.74 -0.43 14.58
C ILE A 358 -18.17 0.00 14.28
N LEU A 359 -18.36 1.25 13.88
CA LEU A 359 -19.66 1.75 13.44
C LEU A 359 -19.75 1.59 11.92
N PHE A 360 -20.73 0.81 11.48
CA PHE A 360 -21.00 0.52 10.08
C PHE A 360 -22.37 1.05 9.69
N ALA A 361 -22.39 1.93 8.69
CA ALA A 361 -23.63 2.46 8.14
C ALA A 361 -23.85 1.92 6.72
N GLU A 362 -25.03 1.40 6.47
CA GLU A 362 -25.45 0.87 5.17
C GLU A 362 -26.60 1.73 4.62
N GLU A 363 -26.57 2.00 3.32
CA GLU A 363 -27.63 2.75 2.65
C GLU A 363 -28.96 1.97 2.71
N GLY A 364 -30.03 2.62 3.07
CA GLY A 364 -31.35 2.02 3.24
C GLY A 364 -31.59 1.34 4.60
N VAL A 365 -30.58 1.33 5.50
CA VAL A 365 -30.71 0.87 6.89
C VAL A 365 -30.71 2.06 7.82
N SER A 366 -31.68 2.14 8.73
CA SER A 366 -31.77 3.23 9.69
C SER A 366 -30.67 3.09 10.75
N GLY A 367 -29.89 4.18 10.94
CA GLY A 367 -28.81 4.25 11.92
C GLY A 367 -27.53 3.54 11.48
N ALA A 368 -26.57 3.46 12.39
CA ALA A 368 -25.33 2.73 12.21
C ALA A 368 -25.32 1.49 13.12
N ALA A 369 -24.96 0.34 12.56
CA ALA A 369 -24.76 -0.87 13.33
C ALA A 369 -23.41 -0.83 14.06
N SER A 370 -23.36 -1.43 15.25
CA SER A 370 -22.15 -1.58 16.06
C SER A 370 -21.61 -2.99 15.91
N VAL A 371 -20.42 -3.13 15.37
CA VAL A 371 -19.72 -4.41 15.21
C VAL A 371 -18.49 -4.40 16.12
N SER A 372 -18.31 -5.43 16.94
CA SER A 372 -17.14 -5.58 17.79
C SER A 372 -15.93 -6.03 16.96
N ASN A 373 -14.74 -5.59 17.33
CA ASN A 373 -13.49 -6.07 16.78
C ASN A 373 -12.54 -6.49 17.92
N ASN A 374 -12.49 -7.78 18.18
CA ASN A 374 -11.72 -8.39 19.27
C ASN A 374 -10.85 -9.57 18.79
N VAL A 375 -10.81 -9.85 17.50
CA VAL A 375 -9.98 -10.88 16.85
C VAL A 375 -9.19 -10.20 15.72
N GLY A 376 -8.00 -10.68 15.43
CA GLY A 376 -7.17 -10.21 14.34
C GLY A 376 -6.83 -8.71 14.40
N SER A 377 -6.39 -8.16 13.28
CA SER A 377 -6.14 -6.74 13.10
C SER A 377 -7.15 -6.11 12.14
N ARG A 378 -7.38 -4.81 12.29
CA ARG A 378 -8.31 -4.05 11.44
C ARG A 378 -7.64 -3.69 10.12
N GLN A 379 -8.23 -4.05 9.00
CA GLN A 379 -7.78 -3.56 7.69
C GLN A 379 -7.96 -2.04 7.62
N GLY A 380 -6.88 -1.30 7.41
CA GLY A 380 -6.82 0.17 7.47
C GLY A 380 -6.18 0.72 8.76
N CYS A 381 -5.84 -0.14 9.73
CA CYS A 381 -5.00 0.21 10.86
C CYS A 381 -3.53 0.30 10.43
N SER A 382 -2.81 1.35 10.82
CA SER A 382 -1.38 1.52 10.51
C SER A 382 -0.50 0.40 11.09
N TRP A 383 -0.95 -0.26 12.15
CA TRP A 383 -0.27 -1.36 12.83
C TRP A 383 -0.72 -2.75 12.37
N GLY A 384 -1.81 -2.84 11.60
CA GLY A 384 -2.43 -4.11 11.27
C GLY A 384 -1.47 -5.13 10.66
N SER A 385 -0.69 -4.70 9.67
CA SER A 385 0.31 -5.57 9.01
C SER A 385 1.45 -5.95 9.94
N PHE A 386 1.97 -5.01 10.74
CA PHE A 386 3.04 -5.30 11.69
C PHE A 386 2.62 -6.34 12.74
N CYS A 387 1.44 -6.16 13.36
CA CYS A 387 0.94 -7.10 14.35
C CYS A 387 0.70 -8.50 13.78
N TYR A 388 0.12 -8.58 12.57
CA TYR A 388 -0.07 -9.84 11.89
C TYR A 388 1.26 -10.55 11.58
N CYS A 389 2.22 -9.83 10.98
CA CYS A 389 3.53 -10.38 10.66
C CYS A 389 4.30 -10.82 11.93
N LEU A 390 4.14 -10.08 13.03
CA LEU A 390 4.76 -10.43 14.31
C LEU A 390 4.17 -11.72 14.89
N ALA A 391 2.85 -11.87 14.85
CA ALA A 391 2.17 -13.10 15.28
C ALA A 391 2.52 -14.29 14.36
N LEU A 392 2.69 -14.06 13.05
CA LEU A 392 3.05 -15.06 12.04
C LEU A 392 4.51 -15.52 12.17
N HIS A 393 5.39 -14.67 12.70
CA HIS A 393 6.85 -14.93 12.73
C HIS A 393 7.23 -16.18 13.50
N GLY A 394 6.57 -16.47 14.63
CA GLY A 394 6.82 -17.69 15.42
C GLY A 394 6.58 -18.96 14.62
N PRO A 395 5.38 -19.19 14.09
CA PRO A 395 5.07 -20.32 13.21
C PRO A 395 6.00 -20.43 11.99
N LEU A 396 6.33 -19.30 11.33
CA LEU A 396 7.27 -19.30 10.21
C LEU A 396 8.69 -19.73 10.63
N SER A 397 9.16 -19.24 11.76
CA SER A 397 10.48 -19.61 12.31
C SER A 397 10.54 -21.09 12.67
N THR A 398 9.46 -21.65 13.23
CA THR A 398 9.32 -23.07 13.49
C THR A 398 9.40 -23.87 12.20
N LEU A 399 8.64 -23.47 11.20
CA LEU A 399 8.64 -24.15 9.89
C LEU A 399 10.03 -24.13 9.24
N ALA A 400 10.66 -22.96 9.18
CA ALA A 400 12.01 -22.82 8.61
C ALA A 400 13.07 -23.60 9.38
N GLY A 401 12.94 -23.72 10.71
CA GLY A 401 13.82 -24.54 11.54
C GLY A 401 13.65 -26.05 11.34
N GLU A 402 12.41 -26.52 11.12
CA GLU A 402 12.11 -27.93 10.80
C GLU A 402 12.51 -28.31 9.37
N PHE A 403 12.58 -27.32 8.46
CA PHE A 403 12.89 -27.51 7.03
C PHE A 403 13.99 -26.56 6.53
N PRO A 404 15.22 -26.64 7.06
CA PRO A 404 16.30 -25.70 6.75
C PRO A 404 16.83 -25.83 5.30
N ASP A 405 16.46 -26.89 4.62
CA ASP A 405 16.78 -27.17 3.22
C ASP A 405 15.81 -26.51 2.21
N LEU A 406 14.70 -25.94 2.71
CA LEU A 406 13.72 -25.23 1.92
C LEU A 406 13.88 -23.71 2.00
N LEU A 407 13.42 -23.02 0.97
CA LEU A 407 13.26 -21.58 1.02
C LEU A 407 11.82 -21.28 1.49
N VAL A 408 11.69 -20.74 2.70
CA VAL A 408 10.41 -20.32 3.30
C VAL A 408 10.39 -18.81 3.39
N LEU A 409 9.48 -18.15 2.67
CA LEU A 409 9.37 -16.69 2.60
C LEU A 409 7.93 -16.25 2.79
N ALA A 410 7.75 -15.07 3.37
CA ALA A 410 6.45 -14.45 3.52
C ALA A 410 6.47 -12.95 3.15
N TYR A 411 5.41 -12.48 2.55
CA TYR A 411 5.08 -11.07 2.39
C TYR A 411 3.69 -10.81 2.96
N ALA A 412 3.65 -10.38 4.20
CA ALA A 412 2.42 -10.34 4.98
C ALA A 412 1.75 -11.74 5.04
N ASP A 413 0.61 -11.91 4.42
CA ASP A 413 -0.16 -13.17 4.36
C ASP A 413 0.20 -14.08 3.17
N ASP A 414 0.91 -13.58 2.18
CA ASP A 414 1.42 -14.39 1.07
C ASP A 414 2.66 -15.18 1.52
N VAL A 415 2.53 -16.48 1.76
CA VAL A 415 3.61 -17.38 2.20
C VAL A 415 4.00 -18.31 1.06
N HIS A 416 5.30 -18.47 0.79
CA HIS A 416 5.84 -19.35 -0.20
C HIS A 416 6.78 -20.38 0.42
N ILE A 417 6.65 -21.64 0.00
CA ILE A 417 7.46 -22.79 0.42
C ILE A 417 8.09 -23.40 -0.85
N VAL A 418 9.41 -23.24 -1.00
CA VAL A 418 10.10 -23.60 -2.23
C VAL A 418 11.13 -24.69 -1.97
N GLY A 419 11.09 -25.76 -2.77
CA GLY A 419 12.04 -26.87 -2.69
C GLY A 419 11.62 -28.14 -3.42
N PRO A 420 12.32 -29.27 -3.17
CA PRO A 420 11.97 -30.55 -3.77
C PRO A 420 10.52 -30.97 -3.45
N PRO A 421 9.74 -31.55 -4.39
CA PRO A 421 8.30 -31.77 -4.25
C PRO A 421 7.87 -32.44 -2.93
N ALA A 422 8.46 -33.58 -2.60
CA ALA A 422 8.10 -34.33 -1.39
C ALA A 422 8.41 -33.54 -0.09
N ARG A 423 9.48 -32.76 -0.09
CA ARG A 423 9.86 -31.93 1.07
C ARG A 423 8.96 -30.69 1.18
N ALA A 424 8.71 -30.02 0.06
CA ALA A 424 7.84 -28.84 0.02
C ALA A 424 6.41 -29.18 0.45
N VAL A 425 5.86 -30.31 0.00
CA VAL A 425 4.51 -30.75 0.41
C VAL A 425 4.47 -31.16 1.88
N LYS A 426 5.51 -31.81 2.40
CA LYS A 426 5.61 -32.11 3.85
C LYS A 426 5.63 -30.82 4.68
N ALA A 427 6.39 -29.83 4.25
CA ALA A 427 6.44 -28.51 4.89
C ALA A 427 5.11 -27.75 4.76
N TYR A 428 4.43 -27.84 3.60
CA TYR A 428 3.09 -27.27 3.43
C TYR A 428 2.07 -27.87 4.41
N ASN A 429 2.03 -29.19 4.57
CA ASN A 429 1.14 -29.84 5.53
C ASN A 429 1.47 -29.39 6.96
N ARG A 430 2.76 -29.29 7.31
CA ARG A 430 3.18 -28.76 8.60
C ARG A 430 2.80 -27.29 8.77
N TRP A 431 2.85 -26.49 7.71
CA TRP A 431 2.39 -25.10 7.72
C TRP A 431 0.90 -24.99 7.99
N VAL A 432 0.07 -25.85 7.40
CA VAL A 432 -1.37 -25.92 7.69
C VAL A 432 -1.59 -26.14 9.20
N GLU A 433 -0.93 -27.16 9.79
CA GLU A 433 -1.03 -27.44 11.23
C GLU A 433 -0.62 -26.25 12.11
N LEU A 434 0.53 -25.63 11.81
CA LEU A 434 1.04 -24.48 12.56
C LEU A 434 0.09 -23.28 12.44
N TYR A 435 -0.41 -23.00 11.24
CA TYR A 435 -1.31 -21.88 10.98
C TYR A 435 -2.63 -22.04 11.73
N GLU A 436 -3.18 -23.24 11.73
CA GLU A 436 -4.42 -23.59 12.44
C GLU A 436 -4.24 -23.54 13.96
N SER A 437 -3.22 -24.20 14.48
CA SER A 437 -3.02 -24.34 15.95
C SER A 437 -2.55 -23.04 16.60
N GLU A 438 -1.67 -22.29 15.92
CA GLU A 438 -1.05 -21.09 16.48
C GLU A 438 -1.90 -19.84 16.24
N LEU A 439 -2.39 -19.64 15.00
CA LEU A 439 -3.10 -18.43 14.61
C LEU A 439 -4.62 -18.59 14.58
N GLN A 440 -5.14 -19.82 14.77
CA GLN A 440 -6.57 -20.13 14.65
C GLN A 440 -7.18 -19.69 13.29
N GLY A 441 -6.38 -19.71 12.24
CA GLY A 441 -6.74 -19.36 10.88
C GLY A 441 -6.83 -20.57 9.96
N ASN A 442 -7.31 -20.38 8.72
CA ASN A 442 -7.40 -21.42 7.69
C ASN A 442 -6.60 -21.01 6.46
N LEU A 443 -5.94 -22.01 5.85
CA LEU A 443 -5.43 -21.87 4.49
C LEU A 443 -6.52 -22.25 3.47
N ARG A 444 -6.38 -21.76 2.25
CA ARG A 444 -7.29 -21.95 1.12
C ARG A 444 -6.57 -22.72 0.01
N PRO A 445 -6.57 -24.07 0.01
CA PRO A 445 -5.92 -24.85 -1.05
C PRO A 445 -6.43 -24.47 -2.45
N ASP A 446 -7.73 -24.19 -2.58
CA ASP A 446 -8.39 -23.78 -3.82
C ASP A 446 -7.93 -22.42 -4.38
N LYS A 447 -7.29 -21.59 -3.56
CA LYS A 447 -6.69 -20.28 -3.93
C LYS A 447 -5.18 -20.26 -3.83
N SER A 448 -4.60 -21.24 -3.16
CA SER A 448 -3.16 -21.48 -3.17
C SER A 448 -2.73 -22.02 -4.53
N VAL A 449 -1.46 -21.86 -4.90
CA VAL A 449 -0.95 -22.30 -6.22
C VAL A 449 0.35 -23.07 -6.02
N CYS A 450 0.46 -24.22 -6.67
CA CYS A 450 1.73 -24.96 -6.80
C CYS A 450 2.34 -24.66 -8.17
N PHE A 451 3.44 -23.93 -8.20
CA PHE A 451 4.22 -23.72 -9.42
C PHE A 451 5.31 -24.79 -9.52
N ALA A 452 5.23 -25.62 -10.54
CA ALA A 452 6.05 -26.83 -10.72
C ALA A 452 6.77 -26.81 -12.08
N PRO A 453 7.75 -25.90 -12.30
CA PRO A 453 8.44 -25.81 -13.58
C PRO A 453 9.23 -27.09 -13.87
N GLY A 454 8.92 -27.77 -14.99
CA GLY A 454 9.58 -28.99 -15.39
C GLY A 454 9.31 -30.23 -14.53
N VAL A 455 8.37 -30.16 -13.56
CA VAL A 455 7.95 -31.30 -12.73
C VAL A 455 6.59 -31.80 -13.22
N PRO A 456 6.47 -33.07 -13.65
CA PRO A 456 5.19 -33.63 -14.09
C PRO A 456 4.11 -33.58 -12.98
N LEU A 457 2.85 -33.41 -13.39
CA LEU A 457 1.71 -33.37 -12.47
C LEU A 457 1.59 -34.63 -11.60
N GLU A 458 1.89 -35.80 -12.19
CA GLU A 458 1.85 -37.09 -11.51
C GLU A 458 2.83 -37.16 -10.35
N VAL A 459 4.01 -36.55 -10.52
CA VAL A 459 5.05 -36.47 -9.47
C VAL A 459 4.58 -35.59 -8.32
N VAL A 460 3.94 -34.47 -8.63
CA VAL A 460 3.37 -33.57 -7.60
C VAL A 460 2.20 -34.28 -6.88
N ALA A 461 1.30 -34.91 -7.62
CA ALA A 461 0.16 -35.63 -7.04
C ALA A 461 0.60 -36.82 -6.15
N ALA A 462 1.66 -37.54 -6.54
CA ALA A 462 2.19 -38.65 -5.76
C ALA A 462 2.78 -38.21 -4.39
N THR A 463 3.01 -36.93 -4.16
CA THR A 463 3.46 -36.40 -2.85
C THR A 463 2.33 -36.32 -1.82
N GLY A 464 1.07 -36.51 -2.22
CA GLY A 464 -0.10 -36.36 -1.37
C GLY A 464 -0.64 -34.92 -1.29
N LEU A 465 -0.15 -34.00 -2.13
CA LEU A 465 -0.75 -32.67 -2.27
C LEU A 465 -2.19 -32.83 -2.82
N PRO A 466 -3.21 -32.18 -2.23
CA PRO A 466 -4.57 -32.20 -2.78
C PRO A 466 -4.63 -31.37 -4.06
N VAL A 467 -4.30 -31.98 -5.20
CA VAL A 467 -4.25 -31.32 -6.51
C VAL A 467 -5.67 -31.12 -7.04
N LYS A 468 -5.93 -29.96 -7.64
CA LYS A 468 -7.20 -29.63 -8.26
C LYS A 468 -7.50 -30.53 -9.43
N SER A 469 -8.63 -31.22 -9.39
CA SER A 469 -9.11 -32.14 -10.43
C SER A 469 -10.64 -32.12 -10.47
N LEU A 470 -11.24 -32.88 -11.38
CA LEU A 470 -12.70 -33.09 -11.39
C LEU A 470 -13.16 -33.78 -10.12
N GLU A 471 -12.36 -34.65 -9.54
CA GLU A 471 -12.66 -35.39 -8.30
C GLU A 471 -12.34 -34.58 -7.05
N CYS A 472 -11.43 -33.58 -7.13
CA CYS A 472 -11.05 -32.68 -6.06
C CYS A 472 -11.12 -31.20 -6.54
N PRO A 473 -12.32 -30.61 -6.70
CA PRO A 473 -12.48 -29.24 -7.20
C PRO A 473 -11.89 -28.17 -6.27
N SER A 474 -11.83 -28.47 -4.97
CA SER A 474 -11.24 -27.59 -3.92
C SER A 474 -9.72 -27.80 -3.75
N GLY A 475 -9.11 -28.65 -4.54
CA GLY A 475 -7.67 -28.89 -4.52
C GLY A 475 -6.87 -27.71 -5.06
N MET A 476 -5.56 -27.77 -4.84
CA MET A 476 -4.61 -26.74 -5.26
C MET A 476 -4.34 -26.83 -6.76
N PRO A 477 -4.49 -25.73 -7.52
CA PRO A 477 -4.05 -25.70 -8.93
C PRO A 477 -2.54 -25.85 -9.03
N VAL A 478 -2.09 -26.71 -9.96
CA VAL A 478 -0.69 -26.88 -10.32
C VAL A 478 -0.47 -26.22 -11.68
N VAL A 479 0.54 -25.36 -11.76
CA VAL A 479 0.90 -24.61 -12.97
C VAL A 479 2.36 -24.88 -13.33
N HIS A 480 2.69 -24.93 -14.63
CA HIS A 480 4.04 -25.29 -15.11
C HIS A 480 4.75 -24.14 -15.82
N ASP A 481 4.00 -23.28 -16.51
CA ASP A 481 4.60 -22.22 -17.34
C ASP A 481 5.01 -20.99 -16.51
N GLY A 482 4.26 -20.70 -15.44
CA GLY A 482 4.57 -19.58 -14.57
C GLY A 482 3.50 -19.34 -13.53
N THR A 483 3.84 -18.49 -12.58
CA THR A 483 2.96 -18.03 -11.49
C THR A 483 3.15 -16.55 -11.24
N ARG A 484 2.19 -15.96 -10.50
CA ARG A 484 2.26 -14.58 -10.05
C ARG A 484 2.74 -14.52 -8.60
N VAL A 485 3.91 -13.94 -8.37
CA VAL A 485 4.44 -13.67 -7.03
C VAL A 485 4.36 -12.16 -6.75
N LEU A 486 3.48 -11.74 -5.83
CA LEU A 486 3.34 -10.32 -5.43
C LEU A 486 3.15 -9.33 -6.61
N GLY A 487 2.51 -9.78 -7.68
CA GLY A 487 2.32 -8.98 -8.89
C GLY A 487 3.46 -9.04 -9.90
N ALA A 488 4.53 -9.79 -9.61
CA ALA A 488 5.60 -10.10 -10.55
C ALA A 488 5.33 -11.44 -11.26
N PRO A 489 5.52 -11.57 -12.59
CA PRO A 489 5.44 -12.84 -13.29
C PRO A 489 6.73 -13.62 -13.11
N VAL A 490 6.65 -14.80 -12.47
CA VAL A 490 7.75 -15.75 -12.31
C VAL A 490 7.46 -16.98 -13.17
N GLY A 491 8.34 -17.29 -14.12
CA GLY A 491 8.14 -18.41 -15.04
C GLY A 491 8.79 -18.20 -16.42
N SER A 492 8.26 -18.89 -17.42
CA SER A 492 8.76 -18.86 -18.80
C SER A 492 8.58 -17.48 -19.46
N LEU A 493 9.41 -17.16 -20.45
CA LEU A 493 9.28 -15.90 -21.21
C LEU A 493 7.90 -15.73 -21.87
N PRO A 494 7.28 -16.77 -22.48
CA PRO A 494 5.93 -16.68 -23.00
C PRO A 494 4.89 -16.30 -21.91
N PHE A 495 4.97 -16.91 -20.73
CA PHE A 495 4.11 -16.56 -19.61
C PHE A 495 4.29 -15.10 -19.18
N GLN A 496 5.55 -14.64 -19.04
CA GLN A 496 5.84 -13.25 -18.69
C GLN A 496 5.30 -12.26 -19.74
N ALA A 497 5.43 -12.58 -21.02
CA ALA A 497 4.92 -11.75 -22.12
C ALA A 497 3.38 -11.68 -22.14
N GLN A 498 2.71 -12.81 -21.91
CA GLN A 498 1.25 -12.84 -21.78
C GLN A 498 0.79 -11.99 -20.59
N PHE A 499 1.41 -12.18 -19.41
CA PHE A 499 1.10 -11.38 -18.22
C PHE A 499 1.32 -9.90 -18.46
N ALA A 500 2.40 -9.52 -19.14
CA ALA A 500 2.66 -8.13 -19.52
C ALA A 500 1.59 -7.58 -20.47
N SER A 501 1.15 -8.39 -21.45
CA SER A 501 0.09 -8.02 -22.39
C SER A 501 -1.24 -7.74 -21.66
N GLU A 502 -1.63 -8.62 -20.73
CA GLU A 502 -2.84 -8.44 -19.92
C GLU A 502 -2.76 -7.15 -19.07
N ARG A 503 -1.62 -6.92 -18.45
CA ARG A 503 -1.40 -5.70 -17.63
C ARG A 503 -1.42 -4.43 -18.46
N VAL A 504 -0.84 -4.44 -19.67
CA VAL A 504 -0.88 -3.32 -20.59
C VAL A 504 -2.30 -3.07 -21.07
N ALA A 505 -3.07 -4.12 -21.39
CA ALA A 505 -4.46 -3.98 -21.78
C ALA A 505 -5.31 -3.27 -20.71
N GLU A 506 -5.13 -3.58 -19.42
CA GLU A 506 -5.77 -2.88 -18.31
C GLU A 506 -5.40 -1.37 -18.29
N ILE A 507 -4.10 -1.06 -18.48
CA ILE A 507 -3.63 0.33 -18.50
C ILE A 507 -4.19 1.09 -19.71
N CYS A 508 -4.25 0.45 -20.87
CA CYS A 508 -4.85 1.03 -22.07
C CYS A 508 -6.34 1.36 -21.87
N ALA A 509 -7.10 0.46 -21.24
CA ALA A 509 -8.50 0.70 -20.89
C ALA A 509 -8.69 1.88 -19.94
N ASP A 510 -7.79 2.03 -18.96
CA ASP A 510 -7.79 3.20 -18.06
C ASP A 510 -7.48 4.50 -18.83
N ILE A 511 -6.53 4.47 -19.77
CA ILE A 511 -6.20 5.63 -20.61
C ILE A 511 -7.41 6.03 -21.48
N GLU A 512 -8.10 5.07 -22.08
CA GLU A 512 -9.35 5.34 -22.81
C GLU A 512 -10.39 6.02 -21.91
N THR A 513 -10.55 5.51 -20.69
CA THR A 513 -11.47 6.09 -19.69
C THR A 513 -11.06 7.52 -19.29
N ILE A 514 -9.76 7.78 -19.10
CA ILE A 514 -9.23 9.13 -18.85
C ILE A 514 -9.60 10.08 -19.99
N CYS A 515 -9.51 9.62 -21.23
CA CYS A 515 -9.85 10.44 -22.40
C CYS A 515 -11.34 10.83 -22.47
N LEU A 516 -12.22 10.18 -21.72
CA LEU A 516 -13.65 10.55 -21.59
C LEU A 516 -13.89 11.63 -20.51
N MET A 517 -12.91 11.98 -19.70
CA MET A 517 -13.07 13.02 -18.67
C MET A 517 -13.28 14.39 -19.31
N PRO A 518 -14.18 15.24 -18.75
CA PRO A 518 -14.50 16.55 -19.33
C PRO A 518 -13.32 17.55 -19.35
N THR A 519 -12.46 17.50 -18.33
CA THR A 519 -11.41 18.50 -18.12
C THR A 519 -10.05 18.00 -18.61
N LEU A 520 -9.51 18.60 -19.68
CA LEU A 520 -8.22 18.23 -20.26
C LEU A 520 -7.07 18.29 -19.26
N GLN A 521 -7.07 19.29 -18.35
CA GLN A 521 -6.05 19.39 -17.30
C GLN A 521 -6.12 18.21 -16.33
N HIS A 522 -7.31 17.70 -16.01
CA HIS A 522 -7.49 16.52 -15.15
C HIS A 522 -7.09 15.25 -15.89
N GLN A 523 -7.37 15.13 -17.20
CA GLN A 523 -6.83 14.04 -18.03
C GLN A 523 -5.31 13.99 -17.94
N ASN A 524 -4.63 15.12 -18.19
CA ASN A 524 -3.17 15.21 -18.09
C ASN A 524 -2.66 14.86 -16.69
N CYS A 525 -3.26 15.44 -15.65
CA CYS A 525 -2.87 15.22 -14.25
C CYS A 525 -2.95 13.75 -13.84
N LEU A 526 -3.98 13.02 -14.29
CA LEU A 526 -4.19 11.63 -13.93
C LEU A 526 -3.33 10.69 -14.77
N ALA A 527 -3.21 10.93 -16.06
CA ALA A 527 -2.36 10.16 -16.96
C ALA A 527 -0.90 10.20 -16.48
N THR A 528 -0.32 11.40 -16.33
CA THR A 528 1.10 11.57 -15.98
C THR A 528 1.42 11.35 -14.51
N GLY A 529 0.46 11.59 -13.62
CA GLY A 529 0.68 11.50 -12.17
C GLY A 529 0.36 10.14 -11.56
N SER A 530 -0.27 9.23 -12.30
CA SER A 530 -0.69 7.91 -11.80
C SER A 530 -0.57 6.82 -12.85
N THR A 531 -1.26 6.94 -14.00
CA THR A 531 -1.51 5.81 -14.91
C THR A 531 -0.24 5.30 -15.58
N VAL A 532 0.63 6.20 -16.08
CA VAL A 532 1.92 5.81 -16.70
C VAL A 532 2.87 5.11 -15.72
N HIS A 533 2.70 5.28 -14.41
CA HIS A 533 3.57 4.63 -13.42
C HIS A 533 3.10 3.24 -13.01
N ARG A 534 1.93 2.79 -13.44
CA ARG A 534 1.40 1.46 -13.10
C ARG A 534 2.18 0.33 -13.73
N ILE A 535 2.92 0.59 -14.81
CA ILE A 535 3.77 -0.38 -15.47
C ILE A 535 5.10 -0.62 -14.72
N ASN A 536 5.56 0.32 -13.89
CA ASN A 536 6.89 0.31 -13.31
C ASN A 536 7.21 -0.96 -12.51
N HIS A 537 6.23 -1.46 -11.72
CA HIS A 537 6.45 -2.70 -10.96
C HIS A 537 6.68 -3.91 -11.88
N LEU A 538 5.95 -3.99 -12.98
CA LEU A 538 6.18 -5.03 -13.99
C LEU A 538 7.59 -4.90 -14.58
N LEU A 539 7.98 -3.72 -15.03
CA LEU A 539 9.29 -3.46 -15.65
C LEU A 539 10.48 -3.76 -14.73
N ARG A 540 10.29 -3.68 -13.41
CA ARG A 540 11.32 -4.08 -12.42
C ARG A 540 11.54 -5.58 -12.34
N ASN A 541 10.55 -6.37 -12.72
CA ASN A 541 10.54 -7.82 -12.55
C ASN A 541 10.69 -8.60 -13.87
N ILE A 542 10.59 -7.91 -15.01
CA ILE A 542 10.81 -8.53 -16.31
C ILE A 542 12.03 -7.93 -16.99
N ALA A 543 12.84 -8.79 -17.60
CA ALA A 543 14.01 -8.40 -18.35
C ALA A 543 13.64 -8.10 -19.82
N GLY A 544 12.61 -7.26 -20.01
CA GLY A 544 12.03 -7.01 -21.31
C GLY A 544 12.22 -5.56 -21.76
N GLY A 545 13.34 -5.28 -22.41
CA GLY A 545 13.47 -4.13 -23.25
C GLY A 545 12.61 -4.25 -24.53
N GLU A 546 13.03 -3.64 -25.63
CA GLU A 546 12.39 -3.76 -26.95
C GLU A 546 12.58 -5.14 -27.62
N LEU A 547 13.00 -6.15 -26.85
CA LEU A 547 13.31 -7.49 -27.35
C LEU A 547 12.05 -8.35 -27.42
N ASP A 548 11.97 -9.21 -28.44
CA ASP A 548 10.99 -10.28 -28.52
C ASP A 548 11.02 -11.15 -27.24
N PRO A 549 9.88 -11.48 -26.60
CA PRO A 549 8.49 -11.32 -27.08
C PRO A 549 7.77 -10.04 -26.58
N PHE A 550 8.46 -9.09 -25.97
CA PHE A 550 7.85 -7.90 -25.35
C PHE A 550 7.62 -6.72 -26.31
N ALA A 551 8.29 -6.69 -27.47
CA ALA A 551 8.20 -5.57 -28.42
C ALA A 551 6.77 -5.20 -28.83
N PRO A 552 5.85 -6.15 -29.13
CA PRO A 552 4.47 -5.81 -29.46
C PRO A 552 3.71 -5.16 -28.27
N VAL A 553 4.00 -5.64 -27.06
CA VAL A 553 3.37 -5.14 -25.82
C VAL A 553 3.87 -3.73 -25.50
N ALA A 554 5.17 -3.49 -25.62
CA ALA A 554 5.79 -2.18 -25.47
C ALA A 554 5.21 -1.16 -26.46
N ALA A 555 5.12 -1.55 -27.74
CA ALA A 555 4.53 -0.70 -28.77
C ALA A 555 3.05 -0.37 -28.52
N ALA A 556 2.28 -1.31 -27.99
CA ALA A 556 0.88 -1.07 -27.60
C ALA A 556 0.77 -0.06 -26.45
N TYR A 557 1.59 -0.24 -25.42
CA TYR A 557 1.66 0.69 -24.29
C TYR A 557 2.07 2.10 -24.73
N ASP A 558 3.14 2.24 -25.52
CA ASP A 558 3.66 3.52 -25.98
C ASP A 558 2.63 4.28 -26.83
N ARG A 559 1.95 3.57 -27.73
CA ARG A 559 0.83 4.17 -28.51
C ARG A 559 -0.29 4.69 -27.62
N ALA A 560 -0.68 3.92 -26.60
CA ALA A 560 -1.74 4.32 -25.68
C ALA A 560 -1.33 5.55 -24.86
N VAL A 561 -0.16 5.54 -24.26
CA VAL A 561 0.37 6.66 -23.47
C VAL A 561 0.46 7.93 -24.30
N LEU A 562 1.02 7.86 -25.51
CA LEU A 562 1.18 9.01 -26.40
C LEU A 562 -0.13 9.46 -27.07
N SER A 563 -1.21 8.69 -26.98
CA SER A 563 -2.54 9.12 -27.44
C SER A 563 -3.08 10.30 -26.63
N VAL A 564 -2.76 10.39 -25.34
CA VAL A 564 -3.23 11.47 -24.47
C VAL A 564 -2.67 12.83 -24.88
N PRO A 565 -1.34 13.05 -24.98
CA PRO A 565 -0.81 14.34 -25.41
C PRO A 565 -1.21 14.69 -26.85
N ARG A 566 -1.37 13.72 -27.77
CA ARG A 566 -1.93 13.95 -29.11
C ARG A 566 -3.32 14.55 -29.04
N ARG A 567 -4.19 13.96 -28.24
CA ARG A 567 -5.56 14.46 -28.01
C ARG A 567 -5.56 15.85 -27.36
N LEU A 568 -4.75 16.06 -26.33
CA LEU A 568 -4.66 17.36 -25.65
C LEU A 568 -4.20 18.48 -26.58
N ALA A 569 -3.30 18.16 -27.53
CA ALA A 569 -2.84 19.08 -28.55
C ALA A 569 -3.82 19.24 -29.74
N GLY A 570 -4.91 18.46 -29.81
CA GLY A 570 -5.82 18.44 -30.95
C GLY A 570 -5.18 17.91 -32.26
N MET A 571 -4.14 17.05 -32.13
CA MET A 571 -3.34 16.56 -33.25
C MET A 571 -3.64 15.08 -33.52
N THR A 572 -3.63 14.67 -34.76
CA THR A 572 -3.76 13.25 -35.18
C THR A 572 -2.45 12.48 -34.99
N ALA A 573 -1.31 13.18 -35.18
CA ALA A 573 0.03 12.62 -34.95
C ALA A 573 0.94 13.70 -34.35
N LEU A 574 1.90 13.29 -33.52
CA LEU A 574 2.99 14.14 -33.07
C LEU A 574 4.22 13.85 -33.93
N SER A 575 5.08 14.86 -34.16
CA SER A 575 6.39 14.63 -34.73
C SER A 575 7.30 13.88 -33.72
N GLY A 576 8.34 13.19 -34.18
CA GLY A 576 9.24 12.49 -33.27
C GLY A 576 9.87 13.39 -32.21
N SER A 577 10.20 14.66 -32.54
CA SER A 577 10.67 15.63 -31.54
C SER A 577 9.60 16.02 -30.53
N THR A 578 8.35 16.15 -30.97
CA THR A 578 7.21 16.45 -30.06
C THR A 578 6.89 15.26 -29.15
N GLU A 579 6.98 14.03 -29.65
CA GLU A 579 6.82 12.81 -28.82
C GLU A 579 7.91 12.73 -27.75
N ARG A 580 9.17 12.99 -28.13
CA ARG A 580 10.29 13.05 -27.16
C ARG A 580 10.07 14.14 -26.12
N LEU A 581 9.63 15.35 -26.52
CA LEU A 581 9.30 16.44 -25.59
C LEU A 581 8.15 16.03 -24.64
N ALA A 582 7.09 15.42 -25.17
CA ALA A 582 5.97 14.94 -24.35
C ALA A 582 6.40 13.94 -23.28
N SER A 583 7.42 13.12 -23.60
CA SER A 583 7.92 12.07 -22.69
C SER A 583 8.88 12.57 -21.63
N LEU A 584 9.56 13.69 -21.84
CA LEU A 584 10.47 14.26 -20.83
C LEU A 584 9.74 14.63 -19.54
N PRO A 585 10.41 14.50 -18.38
CA PRO A 585 9.88 15.00 -17.10
C PRO A 585 9.61 16.51 -17.15
N GLY A 586 8.60 16.97 -16.41
CA GLY A 586 8.20 18.39 -16.38
C GLY A 586 9.33 19.35 -16.00
N ARG A 587 10.26 18.93 -15.13
CA ARG A 587 11.45 19.74 -14.75
C ARG A 587 12.45 19.94 -15.89
N LEU A 588 12.39 19.11 -16.93
CA LEU A 588 13.18 19.21 -18.15
C LEU A 588 12.38 19.79 -19.33
N GLY A 589 11.26 20.45 -19.03
CA GLY A 589 10.39 21.08 -20.03
C GLY A 589 9.42 20.16 -20.73
N GLY A 590 9.31 18.89 -20.33
CA GLY A 590 8.41 17.90 -20.89
C GLY A 590 7.05 17.83 -20.20
N LEU A 591 6.22 16.89 -20.64
CA LEU A 591 4.88 16.66 -20.10
C LEU A 591 4.79 15.42 -19.17
N GLY A 592 5.82 14.58 -19.11
CA GLY A 592 5.90 13.43 -18.20
C GLY A 592 5.19 12.16 -18.69
N TYR A 593 4.92 12.01 -19.97
CA TYR A 593 4.33 10.81 -20.58
C TYR A 593 5.42 9.74 -20.81
N THR A 594 5.88 9.12 -19.74
CA THR A 594 6.95 8.13 -19.80
C THR A 594 6.52 6.89 -20.58
N THR A 595 7.27 6.53 -21.61
CA THR A 595 7.04 5.35 -22.46
C THR A 595 7.73 4.11 -21.89
N TRP A 596 7.35 2.93 -22.38
CA TRP A 596 8.02 1.66 -22.07
C TRP A 596 9.49 1.70 -22.52
N SER A 597 9.71 2.06 -23.78
CA SER A 597 11.05 2.15 -24.38
C SER A 597 12.02 3.06 -23.62
N GLN A 598 11.52 4.07 -22.92
CA GLN A 598 12.34 4.98 -22.09
C GLN A 598 12.60 4.45 -20.69
N SER A 599 11.67 3.64 -20.14
CA SER A 599 11.69 3.29 -18.70
C SER A 599 12.13 1.86 -18.42
N ALA A 600 11.98 0.91 -19.37
CA ALA A 600 12.18 -0.50 -19.10
C ALA A 600 13.59 -0.83 -18.59
N ASP A 601 14.63 -0.38 -19.27
CA ASP A 601 16.00 -0.65 -18.87
C ASP A 601 16.35 0.01 -17.52
N SER A 602 15.88 1.24 -17.28
CA SER A 602 16.14 1.94 -16.02
C SER A 602 15.42 1.33 -14.82
N GLU A 603 14.18 0.87 -15.01
CA GLU A 603 13.41 0.18 -13.96
C GLU A 603 14.03 -1.20 -13.65
N PHE A 604 14.34 -1.99 -14.67
CA PHE A 604 14.96 -3.29 -14.48
C PHE A 604 16.34 -3.19 -13.82
N LEU A 605 17.21 -2.29 -14.31
CA LEU A 605 18.55 -2.10 -13.75
C LEU A 605 18.48 -1.60 -12.29
N ALA A 606 17.54 -0.72 -11.94
CA ALA A 606 17.37 -0.26 -10.57
C ALA A 606 16.97 -1.42 -9.63
N SER A 607 16.09 -2.31 -10.08
CA SER A 607 15.71 -3.53 -9.35
C SER A 607 16.90 -4.48 -9.21
N TYR A 608 17.61 -4.74 -10.30
CA TYR A 608 18.78 -5.62 -10.30
C TYR A 608 19.87 -5.13 -9.34
N VAL A 609 20.23 -3.84 -9.38
CA VAL A 609 21.24 -3.25 -8.50
C VAL A 609 20.83 -3.44 -7.02
N HIS A 610 19.56 -3.22 -6.71
CA HIS A 610 19.05 -3.41 -5.36
C HIS A 610 19.12 -4.87 -4.90
N ILE A 611 18.69 -5.81 -5.75
CA ILE A 611 18.72 -7.26 -5.48
C ILE A 611 20.15 -7.76 -5.33
N SER A 612 21.03 -7.41 -6.26
CA SER A 612 22.44 -7.83 -6.21
C SER A 612 23.20 -7.31 -5.00
N HIS A 613 22.78 -6.15 -4.46
CA HIS A 613 23.32 -5.60 -3.22
C HIS A 613 22.80 -6.33 -1.97
N ALA A 614 21.54 -6.74 -1.95
CA ALA A 614 20.89 -7.35 -0.79
C ALA A 614 21.15 -8.87 -0.67
N PHE A 615 21.25 -9.60 -1.80
CA PHE A 615 21.34 -11.06 -1.83
C PHE A 615 22.54 -11.66 -1.09
N PRO A 616 23.78 -11.10 -1.14
CA PRO A 616 24.89 -11.67 -0.40
C PRO A 616 24.65 -11.79 1.11
N SER A 617 23.86 -10.87 1.68
CA SER A 617 23.51 -10.88 3.09
C SER A 617 22.24 -11.67 3.42
N LEU A 618 21.24 -11.66 2.54
CA LEU A 618 19.96 -12.30 2.79
C LEU A 618 19.93 -13.76 2.31
N PHE A 619 20.49 -14.02 1.13
CA PHE A 619 20.43 -15.30 0.44
C PHE A 619 21.81 -15.69 -0.12
N PRO A 620 22.82 -15.95 0.71
CA PRO A 620 24.20 -16.21 0.22
C PRO A 620 24.25 -17.37 -0.78
N GLY A 621 23.43 -18.41 -0.61
CA GLY A 621 23.34 -19.54 -1.55
C GLY A 621 22.77 -19.18 -2.93
N LEU A 622 22.01 -18.10 -3.04
CA LEU A 622 21.38 -17.61 -4.28
C LEU A 622 22.15 -16.44 -4.93
N ALA A 623 23.09 -15.84 -4.21
CA ALA A 623 23.77 -14.60 -4.63
C ALA A 623 24.48 -14.72 -5.99
N ARG A 624 24.89 -15.94 -6.38
CA ARG A 624 25.52 -16.20 -7.69
C ARG A 624 24.61 -15.92 -8.89
N VAL A 625 23.28 -15.90 -8.70
CA VAL A 625 22.32 -15.59 -9.78
C VAL A 625 22.27 -14.07 -10.05
N TYR A 626 22.60 -13.28 -9.03
CA TYR A 626 22.64 -11.82 -9.10
C TYR A 626 24.03 -11.28 -8.70
N PRO A 627 25.07 -11.50 -9.53
CA PRO A 627 26.37 -10.91 -9.27
C PRO A 627 26.28 -9.38 -9.20
N SER A 628 27.18 -8.77 -8.45
CA SER A 628 27.20 -7.31 -8.30
C SER A 628 27.24 -6.62 -9.66
N ALA A 629 26.42 -5.60 -9.84
CA ALA A 629 26.43 -4.76 -11.04
C ALA A 629 27.81 -4.12 -11.32
N HIS A 630 28.65 -3.96 -10.29
CA HIS A 630 30.03 -3.51 -10.44
C HIS A 630 30.97 -4.54 -11.08
N THR A 631 30.64 -5.82 -10.96
CA THR A 631 31.47 -6.93 -11.44
C THR A 631 31.00 -7.48 -12.78
N LEU A 632 29.92 -6.94 -13.38
CA LEU A 632 29.50 -7.28 -14.73
C LEU A 632 30.51 -6.72 -15.74
N ALA A 633 31.51 -7.52 -16.07
CA ALA A 633 32.63 -7.09 -16.92
C ALA A 633 32.34 -7.30 -18.41
N SER A 634 31.67 -8.41 -18.79
CA SER A 634 31.36 -8.74 -20.17
C SER A 634 30.04 -9.47 -20.34
N ALA A 635 29.48 -9.45 -21.55
CA ALA A 635 28.26 -10.18 -21.87
C ALA A 635 28.43 -11.69 -21.74
N ASP A 636 29.62 -12.23 -22.02
CA ASP A 636 29.93 -13.66 -21.93
C ASP A 636 29.98 -14.13 -20.48
N GLU A 637 30.61 -13.34 -19.60
CA GLU A 637 30.60 -13.60 -18.16
C GLU A 637 29.17 -13.51 -17.59
N ALA A 638 28.42 -12.46 -17.93
CA ALA A 638 27.04 -12.30 -17.50
C ALA A 638 26.16 -13.47 -17.97
N ARG A 639 26.31 -13.91 -19.20
CA ARG A 639 25.57 -15.06 -19.76
C ARG A 639 25.94 -16.38 -19.09
N SER A 640 27.19 -16.56 -18.73
CA SER A 640 27.67 -17.78 -18.04
C SER A 640 27.14 -17.88 -16.61
N VAL A 641 26.82 -16.75 -16.00
CA VAL A 641 26.31 -16.67 -14.61
C VAL A 641 24.81 -16.86 -14.56
N SER A 642 24.05 -16.02 -15.26
CA SER A 642 22.58 -16.07 -15.23
C SER A 642 21.92 -15.16 -16.25
N GLN A 643 20.67 -15.47 -16.63
CA GLN A 643 19.88 -14.60 -17.50
C GLN A 643 19.66 -13.18 -16.93
N PRO A 644 19.28 -13.01 -15.64
CA PRO A 644 19.17 -11.67 -15.07
C PRO A 644 20.46 -10.84 -15.18
N ALA A 645 21.63 -11.46 -14.98
CA ALA A 645 22.91 -10.78 -15.12
C ALA A 645 23.19 -10.34 -16.56
N LEU A 646 22.88 -11.18 -17.55
CA LEU A 646 23.01 -10.83 -18.95
C LEU A 646 22.08 -9.66 -19.33
N HIS A 647 20.84 -9.70 -18.88
CA HIS A 647 19.89 -8.62 -19.12
C HIS A 647 20.34 -7.30 -18.46
N ALA A 648 20.85 -7.37 -17.23
CA ALA A 648 21.40 -6.19 -16.54
C ALA A 648 22.62 -5.62 -17.25
N PHE A 649 23.51 -6.47 -17.74
CA PHE A 649 24.65 -6.06 -18.55
C PHE A 649 24.20 -5.33 -19.82
N ASN A 650 23.27 -5.91 -20.57
CA ASN A 650 22.74 -5.34 -21.80
C ASN A 650 22.00 -4.00 -21.52
N ALA A 651 21.19 -3.94 -20.45
CA ALA A 651 20.53 -2.71 -20.02
C ALA A 651 21.56 -1.63 -19.67
N LEU A 652 22.57 -1.97 -18.87
CA LEU A 652 23.63 -1.03 -18.52
C LEU A 652 24.39 -0.54 -19.76
N ALA A 653 24.73 -1.43 -20.69
CA ALA A 653 25.43 -1.05 -21.93
C ALA A 653 24.61 -0.06 -22.77
N ARG A 654 23.30 -0.32 -22.95
CA ARG A 654 22.39 0.59 -23.67
C ARG A 654 22.25 1.93 -22.95
N LEU A 655 22.09 1.94 -21.63
CA LEU A 655 21.93 3.16 -20.84
C LEU A 655 23.21 4.00 -20.82
N VAL A 656 24.38 3.36 -20.68
CA VAL A 656 25.69 4.06 -20.67
C VAL A 656 26.02 4.67 -22.04
N SER A 657 25.61 4.02 -23.14
CA SER A 657 25.81 4.62 -24.48
C SER A 657 24.97 5.88 -24.69
N ARG A 658 23.82 5.99 -24.02
CA ARG A 658 22.92 7.17 -24.11
C ARG A 658 23.21 8.22 -23.02
N ALA A 659 23.63 7.79 -21.82
CA ALA A 659 23.84 8.62 -20.66
C ALA A 659 25.00 8.10 -19.79
N PRO A 660 26.26 8.45 -20.07
CA PRO A 660 27.44 7.94 -19.36
C PRO A 660 27.39 8.07 -17.83
N SER A 661 26.67 9.07 -17.31
CA SER A 661 26.43 9.24 -15.87
C SER A 661 25.69 8.09 -15.18
N VAL A 662 25.04 7.18 -15.94
CA VAL A 662 24.36 5.99 -15.39
C VAL A 662 25.36 5.06 -14.72
N ALA A 663 26.53 4.84 -15.30
CA ALA A 663 27.57 3.99 -14.70
C ALA A 663 28.07 4.56 -13.35
N GLU A 664 28.12 5.87 -13.20
CA GLU A 664 28.46 6.52 -11.93
C GLU A 664 27.38 6.32 -10.88
N VAL A 665 26.10 6.40 -11.25
CA VAL A 665 24.97 6.11 -10.34
C VAL A 665 25.04 4.67 -9.84
N VAL A 666 25.32 3.69 -10.71
CA VAL A 666 25.51 2.28 -10.29
C VAL A 666 26.61 2.18 -9.25
N ARG A 667 27.77 2.82 -9.48
CA ARG A 667 28.89 2.76 -8.56
C ARG A 667 28.64 3.45 -7.23
N ARG A 668 28.00 4.61 -7.24
CA ARG A 668 27.81 5.46 -6.04
C ARG A 668 26.61 5.06 -5.20
N ASP A 669 25.53 4.65 -5.83
CA ASP A 669 24.18 4.64 -5.25
C ASP A 669 23.58 3.24 -5.06
N ALA A 670 24.39 2.15 -5.20
CA ALA A 670 23.91 0.75 -5.14
C ALA A 670 23.10 0.41 -3.86
N ALA A 671 23.40 1.05 -2.72
CA ALA A 671 22.69 0.86 -1.46
C ALA A 671 21.38 1.67 -1.34
N LYS A 672 21.07 2.52 -2.30
CA LYS A 672 19.85 3.33 -2.26
C LYS A 672 18.59 2.51 -2.57
N PRO A 673 17.43 2.94 -2.04
CA PRO A 673 16.15 2.33 -2.38
C PRO A 673 15.89 2.33 -3.90
N ILE A 674 15.23 1.28 -4.41
CA ILE A 674 14.91 1.10 -5.84
C ILE A 674 14.34 2.38 -6.48
N LYS A 675 13.39 3.05 -5.81
CA LYS A 675 12.78 4.28 -6.34
C LYS A 675 13.78 5.43 -6.52
N GLN A 676 14.80 5.52 -5.67
CA GLN A 676 15.84 6.53 -5.79
C GLN A 676 16.83 6.19 -6.90
N LEU A 677 17.20 4.92 -7.05
CA LEU A 677 18.02 4.44 -8.16
C LEU A 677 17.32 4.67 -9.50
N GLN A 678 16.06 4.24 -9.61
CA GLN A 678 15.24 4.43 -10.80
C GLN A 678 15.13 5.93 -11.15
N HIS A 679 14.85 6.78 -10.16
CA HIS A 679 14.79 8.22 -10.39
C HIS A 679 16.09 8.79 -10.90
N ALA A 680 17.24 8.35 -10.37
CA ALA A 680 18.55 8.80 -10.82
C ALA A 680 18.85 8.34 -12.26
N PHE A 681 18.51 7.08 -12.62
CA PHE A 681 18.68 6.56 -13.97
C PHE A 681 17.77 7.30 -14.97
N THR A 682 16.49 7.43 -14.64
CA THR A 682 15.52 8.15 -15.49
C THR A 682 15.94 9.60 -15.70
N LEU A 683 16.49 10.26 -14.66
CA LEU A 683 16.99 11.63 -14.80
C LEU A 683 18.19 11.72 -15.72
N ALA A 684 19.16 10.81 -15.58
CA ALA A 684 20.35 10.80 -16.42
C ALA A 684 19.99 10.62 -17.90
N LEU A 685 19.08 9.68 -18.20
CA LEU A 685 18.57 9.46 -19.56
C LEU A 685 17.79 10.67 -20.09
N ALA A 686 16.86 11.20 -19.30
CA ALA A 686 16.04 12.33 -19.73
C ALA A 686 16.86 13.60 -19.96
N SER A 687 17.96 13.80 -19.23
CA SER A 687 18.87 14.91 -19.46
C SER A 687 19.63 14.75 -20.77
N ALA A 688 20.09 13.53 -21.10
CA ALA A 688 20.72 13.24 -22.39
C ALA A 688 19.73 13.45 -23.55
N ASP A 689 18.49 12.95 -23.41
CA ASP A 689 17.43 13.13 -24.41
C ASP A 689 17.08 14.62 -24.60
N GLN A 690 17.11 15.44 -23.54
CA GLN A 690 16.89 16.89 -23.61
C GLN A 690 18.03 17.59 -24.39
N GLU A 691 19.29 17.26 -24.11
CA GLU A 691 20.43 17.82 -24.81
C GLU A 691 20.38 17.51 -26.32
N ASP A 692 20.10 16.27 -26.69
CA ASP A 692 19.92 15.84 -28.07
C ASP A 692 18.75 16.57 -28.76
N LEU A 693 17.65 16.77 -28.04
CA LEU A 693 16.48 17.48 -28.57
C LEU A 693 16.78 18.96 -28.79
N LEU A 694 17.46 19.61 -27.84
CA LEU A 694 17.88 21.00 -27.99
C LEU A 694 18.85 21.19 -29.15
N LEU A 695 19.82 20.26 -29.30
CA LEU A 695 20.74 20.27 -30.44
C LEU A 695 20.01 20.14 -31.78
N ALA A 696 19.03 19.22 -31.87
CA ALA A 696 18.21 19.05 -33.06
C ALA A 696 17.36 20.28 -33.38
N LEU A 697 16.80 20.96 -32.37
CA LEU A 697 16.05 22.21 -32.55
C LEU A 697 16.93 23.37 -33.03
N VAL A 698 18.15 23.50 -32.47
CA VAL A 698 19.13 24.52 -32.89
C VAL A 698 19.57 24.26 -34.33
N THR A 699 19.87 23.02 -34.70
CA THR A 699 20.31 22.66 -36.05
C THR A 699 19.20 22.81 -37.10
N ALA A 700 17.94 22.55 -36.70
CA ALA A 700 16.79 22.69 -37.61
C ALA A 700 16.34 24.13 -37.83
N SER A 701 16.69 25.07 -36.94
CA SER A 701 16.32 26.51 -37.02
C SER A 701 17.48 27.45 -36.71
N PRO A 702 18.52 27.45 -37.52
CA PRO A 702 19.74 28.23 -37.22
C PRO A 702 19.54 29.75 -37.18
N HIS A 703 18.39 30.27 -37.58
CA HIS A 703 18.10 31.70 -37.61
C HIS A 703 17.04 32.15 -36.58
N HIS A 704 16.63 31.30 -35.66
CA HIS A 704 15.64 31.69 -34.64
C HIS A 704 16.37 32.29 -33.40
N PRO A 705 16.23 33.60 -33.07
CA PRO A 705 16.94 34.26 -32.00
C PRO A 705 16.68 33.74 -30.58
N ARG A 706 15.77 32.76 -30.39
CA ARG A 706 15.42 32.12 -29.11
C ARG A 706 15.88 30.68 -28.99
N ALA A 707 16.69 30.18 -29.91
CA ALA A 707 17.25 28.81 -29.88
C ALA A 707 18.61 28.74 -29.12
N ALA A 708 19.03 29.82 -28.50
CA ALA A 708 20.22 29.91 -27.64
C ALA A 708 19.81 30.00 -26.16
#